data_4988bc80bb9020a96036fe30cad94c38
#
_entry.id   4988bc80bb9020a96036fe30cad94c38
#
_cell.length_a   1.000
_cell.length_b   1.000
_cell.length_c   1.000
_cell.angle_alpha   90.00
_cell.angle_beta   90.00
_cell.angle_gamma   90.00
#
_symmetry.space_group_name_H-M   'P 1'
#
loop_
_entity.id
_entity.type
_entity.pdbx_description
1 polymer ?
#
loop_
_entity_poly.entity_id
_entity_poly.type
_entity_poly.pdbx_seq_one_letter_code
_entity_poly.pdbx_strand_id
1 'polypeptide(L)'
;MPRRCWQLFVCCSVREFPVSVASRLLLPLLFVLASARNSALLYSSALTLRSSAAPLAFSSAGCRFRGPLHRPWFPVRLTPPDQAYLSRNSASGTSPRSIRQFPVPSGLALPTSVPLCARTLPPLSRHFASVGTMAQPQGDSKSFTPGHLEDQVPTSCKQAIPVFGCGSTRVRLAALLDGGEASVEKFVNRETPVTVCGWSRSVRKQGGGSLCFVVLSDGSTSSNLQVVVEAGIGGEFPQLLKCGAGCSFRFTGDIVKSPAKGQAVELAVRDPSKGHRFEILGMTDAAKYPLAKKEHTREYLREIAHLRPRSYLIGAVMRVRSNLAMATHRFFQDRGFLYIHTPIVTASDCEGAGEMFQVSTLLPPPPPETRENEKKTDGAAPKDAAAAAAEPLIPLTKDKKGVDYSRDFFGRPAFLTVSGQLAVEPYCCSLSDVYTFGPTFRAENSHTSRHLAEFWMVEPEIAFATLEDNMVVAEAYVKFCVQWVLDNCRADIEWFQKNQEEGLIARLENILAEPFARVSYTEAIEVLKAEEPKAQFKEKVEWGMDMGSEHERYLTENVYKKPCIVYNYPKDIKAFYMKLNEDGKTVRAMDVLVPKIGELVGGSQREDDRDRLAAMIAAKDLDPKPYWWYMELREYGTIPHAGFGLGFERLVMLVTGIENIRDTIPYPRYPGHAEF
;
A
#
# COMPACT_ATOMS: atom_id res chain seq x y z
N MET A 1 12.35 24.03 13.16
CA MET A 1 11.89 25.11 14.08
C MET A 1 10.56 24.72 14.67
N PRO A 2 10.35 24.82 15.97
CA PRO A 2 9.26 24.16 16.66
C PRO A 2 7.96 24.95 16.56
N ARG A 3 6.90 24.27 16.25
CA ARG A 3 5.53 24.76 16.46
C ARG A 3 5.18 24.59 17.93
N ARG A 4 5.34 25.63 18.74
CA ARG A 4 4.67 25.80 20.03
C ARG A 4 3.76 27.01 19.96
N CYS A 5 2.64 26.87 20.70
CA CYS A 5 1.64 27.86 21.04
C CYS A 5 0.37 27.84 20.18
N TRP A 6 -0.64 27.22 20.76
CA TRP A 6 -1.92 27.88 21.08
C TRP A 6 -2.73 27.00 22.03
N GLN A 7 -2.50 27.18 23.32
CA GLN A 7 -3.52 26.94 24.33
C GLN A 7 -3.84 28.30 24.93
N LEU A 8 -5.03 28.76 24.71
CA LEU A 8 -5.62 29.80 25.55
C LEU A 8 -7.10 29.48 25.75
N PHE A 9 -7.39 29.05 26.97
CA PHE A 9 -8.70 28.97 27.55
C PHE A 9 -9.40 30.33 27.49
N VAL A 10 -10.63 30.36 26.98
CA VAL A 10 -11.61 31.38 27.38
C VAL A 10 -12.87 30.65 27.84
N CYS A 11 -13.03 30.62 29.12
CA CYS A 11 -14.26 30.30 29.83
C CYS A 11 -15.17 31.53 29.80
N CYS A 12 -16.32 31.45 29.13
CA CYS A 12 -17.43 32.37 29.36
C CYS A 12 -18.74 31.62 29.27
N SER A 13 -19.32 31.43 30.42
CA SER A 13 -20.69 31.01 30.65
C SER A 13 -21.67 32.09 30.19
N VAL A 14 -22.63 31.76 29.31
CA VAL A 14 -23.88 32.52 29.18
C VAL A 14 -25.04 31.54 29.03
N ARG A 15 -26.02 31.84 29.84
CA ARG A 15 -27.27 31.14 30.13
C ARG A 15 -28.20 30.99 28.92
N GLU A 16 -28.99 29.96 29.02
CA GLU A 16 -30.15 29.58 28.21
C GLU A 16 -31.17 30.70 27.98
N PHE A 17 -31.69 30.77 26.74
CA PHE A 17 -33.08 31.13 26.48
C PHE A 17 -33.57 30.43 25.21
N PRO A 18 -34.81 29.92 25.17
CA PRO A 18 -35.36 29.15 24.08
C PRO A 18 -35.97 30.06 23.00
N VAL A 19 -35.64 29.82 21.74
CA VAL A 19 -36.41 30.39 20.62
C VAL A 19 -36.93 29.26 19.74
N SER A 20 -38.21 29.03 19.91
CA SER A 20 -39.06 28.27 19.02
C SER A 20 -39.51 29.13 17.84
N VAL A 21 -39.67 28.49 16.65
CA VAL A 21 -40.55 28.91 15.57
C VAL A 21 -40.12 30.14 14.77
N ALA A 22 -39.19 30.01 13.82
CA ALA A 22 -39.15 30.82 12.59
C ALA A 22 -38.13 30.32 11.55
N SER A 23 -38.25 29.11 11.02
CA SER A 23 -37.49 28.68 9.84
C SER A 23 -38.17 27.61 8.99
N ARG A 24 -39.45 27.85 8.75
CA ARG A 24 -40.15 27.10 7.68
C ARG A 24 -40.74 28.12 6.70
N LEU A 25 -39.94 28.78 5.87
CA LEU A 25 -40.46 29.54 4.69
C LEU A 25 -39.37 30.20 3.80
N LEU A 26 -38.13 29.71 3.75
CA LEU A 26 -37.13 30.35 2.88
C LEU A 26 -36.22 29.37 2.12
N LEU A 27 -36.75 28.24 1.64
CA LEU A 27 -36.02 27.31 0.77
C LEU A 27 -36.91 26.69 -0.31
N PRO A 28 -37.54 27.48 -1.20
CA PRO A 28 -37.67 26.98 -2.55
C PRO A 28 -37.53 28.05 -3.67
N LEU A 29 -36.65 29.06 -3.53
CA LEU A 29 -36.51 30.08 -4.58
C LEU A 29 -35.11 30.14 -5.25
N LEU A 30 -34.22 29.20 -4.98
CA LEU A 30 -32.88 29.15 -5.57
C LEU A 30 -32.64 27.96 -6.53
N PHE A 31 -33.67 27.20 -6.88
CA PHE A 31 -33.54 26.04 -7.80
C PHE A 31 -34.19 26.23 -9.18
N VAL A 32 -34.60 27.41 -9.57
CA VAL A 32 -35.27 27.66 -10.87
C VAL A 32 -34.46 28.54 -11.84
N LEU A 33 -33.24 28.98 -11.52
CA LEU A 33 -32.47 29.85 -12.41
C LEU A 33 -31.15 29.26 -12.97
N ALA A 34 -30.99 27.97 -13.00
CA ALA A 34 -29.82 27.31 -13.61
C ALA A 34 -30.18 26.35 -14.76
N SER A 35 -31.16 26.68 -15.54
CA SER A 35 -31.51 25.92 -16.76
C SER A 35 -32.02 26.86 -17.83
N ALA A 36 -31.12 27.51 -18.53
CA ALA A 36 -31.25 27.92 -19.93
C ALA A 36 -30.11 28.89 -20.32
N ARG A 37 -29.29 28.48 -21.24
CA ARG A 37 -28.82 29.13 -22.45
C ARG A 37 -27.34 28.94 -22.75
N ASN A 38 -27.17 28.07 -23.71
CA ASN A 38 -26.09 28.17 -24.70
C ASN A 38 -26.36 29.37 -25.62
N SER A 39 -25.28 29.98 -26.05
CA SER A 39 -25.05 30.67 -27.34
C SER A 39 -24.47 32.07 -27.25
N ALA A 40 -23.28 32.16 -27.81
CA ALA A 40 -22.79 33.15 -28.75
C ALA A 40 -22.28 34.51 -28.29
N LEU A 41 -20.94 34.67 -28.49
CA LEU A 41 -20.29 35.76 -29.26
C LEU A 41 -20.19 37.19 -28.68
N LEU A 42 -18.90 37.57 -28.44
CA LEU A 42 -18.21 38.79 -28.92
C LEU A 42 -18.52 40.17 -28.30
N TYR A 43 -17.40 40.84 -28.09
CA TYR A 43 -17.05 42.26 -28.04
C TYR A 43 -16.92 42.94 -26.68
N SER A 44 -15.63 43.17 -26.30
CA SER A 44 -14.97 44.48 -26.24
C SER A 44 -15.67 45.58 -25.43
N SER A 45 -15.04 46.05 -24.37
CA SER A 45 -14.54 47.44 -24.24
C SER A 45 -14.38 47.85 -22.77
N ALA A 46 -13.31 48.51 -22.55
CA ALA A 46 -12.85 49.19 -21.34
C ALA A 46 -13.89 50.16 -20.74
N LEU A 47 -13.84 50.27 -19.42
CA LEU A 47 -14.02 51.57 -18.77
C LEU A 47 -13.42 51.58 -17.35
N THR A 48 -12.43 52.38 -17.19
CA THR A 48 -11.81 52.92 -15.99
C THR A 48 -12.79 53.65 -15.11
N LEU A 49 -12.76 53.41 -13.81
CA LEU A 49 -13.15 54.44 -12.82
C LEU A 49 -12.26 54.34 -11.56
N ARG A 50 -11.54 55.43 -11.34
CA ARG A 50 -10.79 55.77 -10.12
C ARG A 50 -11.75 56.31 -9.04
N SER A 51 -11.47 56.00 -7.80
CA SER A 51 -11.60 56.92 -6.62
C SER A 51 -10.90 56.21 -5.45
N SER A 52 -9.74 56.63 -4.98
CA SER A 52 -9.43 57.73 -4.05
C SER A 52 -10.14 57.63 -2.72
N ALA A 53 -9.40 57.18 -1.69
CA ALA A 53 -9.48 57.76 -0.35
C ALA A 53 -8.24 57.36 0.48
N ALA A 54 -7.69 58.31 1.12
CA ALA A 54 -6.39 58.41 1.79
C ALA A 54 -6.37 57.82 3.24
N PRO A 55 -5.21 57.78 3.87
CA PRO A 55 -4.96 57.05 5.10
C PRO A 55 -5.20 57.93 6.36
N LEU A 56 -5.60 57.29 7.40
CA LEU A 56 -5.57 57.88 8.78
C LEU A 56 -4.43 57.28 9.58
N ALA A 57 -3.50 58.14 9.88
CA ALA A 57 -2.46 57.93 10.89
C ALA A 57 -3.04 58.11 12.29
N PHE A 58 -2.66 57.26 13.20
CA PHE A 58 -2.68 57.55 14.64
C PHE A 58 -1.37 57.21 15.31
N SER A 59 -0.90 58.19 16.06
CA SER A 59 0.39 58.34 16.69
C SER A 59 0.57 57.53 17.96
N SER A 60 1.82 57.25 18.18
CA SER A 60 2.58 56.90 19.35
C SER A 60 2.07 57.44 20.69
N ALA A 61 2.04 56.61 21.70
CA ALA A 61 2.32 57.02 23.10
C ALA A 61 3.11 55.93 23.79
N GLY A 62 4.30 56.28 24.20
CA GLY A 62 5.26 55.45 24.90
C GLY A 62 4.96 55.36 26.39
N CYS A 63 5.38 54.27 26.98
CA CYS A 63 5.70 54.19 28.40
C CYS A 63 6.98 53.37 28.61
N ARG A 64 8.01 54.07 29.03
CA ARG A 64 9.26 53.51 29.55
C ARG A 64 9.05 53.09 31.01
N PHE A 65 9.53 51.90 31.38
CA PHE A 65 9.97 51.63 32.74
C PHE A 65 11.34 50.95 32.71
N ARG A 66 12.24 51.56 33.53
CA ARG A 66 13.64 51.17 33.77
C ARG A 66 13.74 50.05 34.79
N GLY A 67 14.79 49.25 34.66
CA GLY A 67 15.31 48.10 35.39
C GLY A 67 15.55 48.30 36.92
N PRO A 68 16.33 47.48 37.62
CA PRO A 68 17.69 47.07 37.30
C PRO A 68 18.08 45.61 37.62
N LEU A 69 19.17 45.18 37.00
CA LEU A 69 20.31 44.32 37.41
C LEU A 69 20.33 43.65 38.78
N HIS A 70 20.58 42.32 38.83
CA HIS A 70 21.65 41.70 39.61
C HIS A 70 21.85 40.21 39.24
N ARG A 71 23.09 39.88 38.88
CA ARG A 71 23.71 38.53 38.97
C ARG A 71 24.14 38.27 40.44
N PRO A 72 24.47 37.05 40.92
CA PRO A 72 25.59 36.28 40.36
C PRO A 72 25.44 34.74 40.39
N TRP A 73 26.33 34.09 39.66
CA TRP A 73 26.72 32.71 39.62
C TRP A 73 27.15 32.10 40.94
N PHE A 74 26.90 30.77 41.15
CA PHE A 74 27.80 29.82 41.81
C PHE A 74 27.68 28.41 41.21
N PRO A 75 28.78 27.69 41.02
CA PRO A 75 28.81 26.35 40.41
C PRO A 75 28.68 25.26 41.48
N VAL A 76 27.86 24.24 41.22
CA VAL A 76 27.85 23.05 42.06
C VAL A 76 28.69 21.96 41.35
N ARG A 77 29.77 21.56 42.02
CA ARG A 77 30.61 20.40 41.70
C ARG A 77 29.81 19.13 42.00
N LEU A 78 29.75 18.23 41.03
CA LEU A 78 29.37 16.82 41.24
C LEU A 78 30.68 16.00 41.34
N THR A 79 30.86 15.31 42.46
CA THR A 79 31.88 14.28 42.69
C THR A 79 31.26 12.91 42.36
N PRO A 80 32.02 11.97 41.78
CA PRO A 80 31.55 10.62 41.50
C PRO A 80 31.68 9.72 42.76
N PRO A 81 30.85 8.69 42.92
CA PRO A 81 31.06 7.68 43.94
C PRO A 81 31.91 6.50 43.42
N ASP A 82 32.74 6.07 44.32
CA ASP A 82 33.84 5.11 44.28
C ASP A 82 33.46 3.71 43.79
N GLN A 83 34.42 3.14 43.06
CA GLN A 83 34.68 1.70 42.96
C GLN A 83 35.18 1.17 44.31
N ALA A 84 34.64 0.07 44.80
CA ALA A 84 35.34 -1.01 45.49
C ALA A 84 34.32 -2.09 45.96
N TYR A 85 34.45 -3.31 45.50
CA TYR A 85 34.77 -4.45 46.35
C TYR A 85 34.92 -5.72 45.53
N LEU A 86 36.20 -6.04 45.24
CA LEU A 86 36.66 -7.43 45.04
C LEU A 86 37.07 -7.97 46.42
N SER A 87 36.54 -9.12 46.86
CA SER A 87 37.32 -10.14 47.54
C SER A 87 36.49 -11.44 47.75
N ARG A 88 37.01 -12.46 47.14
CA ARG A 88 37.27 -13.83 47.67
C ARG A 88 36.43 -14.31 48.84
N ASN A 89 35.76 -15.45 48.64
CA ASN A 89 36.06 -16.61 49.44
C ASN A 89 35.70 -17.92 48.75
N SER A 90 36.64 -18.81 48.87
CA SER A 90 36.70 -20.20 48.40
C SER A 90 36.00 -21.19 49.37
N ALA A 91 35.62 -22.31 48.80
CA ALA A 91 35.71 -23.64 49.32
C ALA A 91 34.43 -24.39 49.72
N SER A 92 34.41 -25.61 49.22
CA SER A 92 33.75 -26.89 49.60
C SER A 92 32.42 -27.15 48.89
N GLY A 93 32.33 -28.02 47.90
CA GLY A 93 32.63 -29.46 47.98
C GLY A 93 31.34 -30.22 48.25
N THR A 94 30.69 -30.77 47.25
CA THR A 94 30.10 -32.11 47.31
C THR A 94 29.48 -32.52 45.96
N SER A 95 29.67 -33.76 45.67
CA SER A 95 29.50 -34.59 44.48
C SER A 95 28.05 -34.87 44.04
N PRO A 96 27.81 -35.53 42.89
CA PRO A 96 26.61 -35.37 42.05
C PRO A 96 25.53 -36.38 42.38
N ARG A 97 24.26 -35.98 42.17
CA ARG A 97 23.12 -36.91 42.18
C ARG A 97 22.64 -37.21 40.76
N SER A 98 22.69 -38.49 40.48
CA SER A 98 22.17 -39.29 39.38
C SER A 98 20.85 -38.84 38.76
N ILE A 99 20.87 -38.77 37.42
CA ILE A 99 19.69 -38.70 36.56
C ILE A 99 19.04 -40.11 36.49
N ARG A 100 17.80 -40.20 36.88
CA ARG A 100 16.96 -41.41 36.68
C ARG A 100 16.49 -41.44 35.23
N GLN A 101 16.83 -42.57 34.56
CA GLN A 101 16.26 -43.02 33.30
C GLN A 101 14.84 -43.55 33.53
N PHE A 102 13.88 -43.20 32.67
CA PHE A 102 12.61 -43.86 32.52
C PHE A 102 12.66 -44.81 31.31
N PRO A 103 12.02 -45.99 31.38
CA PRO A 103 12.16 -47.04 30.38
C PRO A 103 11.24 -46.82 29.16
N VAL A 104 11.78 -47.17 27.98
CA VAL A 104 11.07 -47.26 26.71
C VAL A 104 10.47 -48.66 26.57
N PRO A 105 9.20 -48.81 26.13
CA PRO A 105 8.65 -50.13 25.77
C PRO A 105 9.10 -50.50 24.34
N SER A 106 9.63 -51.71 24.23
CA SER A 106 10.02 -52.39 23.01
C SER A 106 8.80 -52.94 22.26
N GLY A 107 8.85 -52.83 20.92
CA GLY A 107 8.18 -53.75 20.04
C GLY A 107 7.25 -53.14 18.99
N LEU A 108 7.77 -52.98 17.78
CA LEU A 108 7.04 -53.29 16.53
C LEU A 108 8.07 -53.31 15.37
N ALA A 109 8.07 -54.41 14.66
CA ALA A 109 8.99 -54.75 13.60
C ALA A 109 8.77 -53.95 12.31
N LEU A 110 9.88 -53.52 11.67
CA LEU A 110 9.90 -52.97 10.31
C LEU A 110 10.16 -54.11 9.29
N PRO A 111 9.54 -54.07 8.09
CA PRO A 111 9.97 -54.90 6.99
C PRO A 111 11.08 -54.19 6.16
N THR A 112 12.02 -55.02 5.79
CA THR A 112 13.25 -54.74 5.03
C THR A 112 12.99 -54.49 3.55
N SER A 113 13.94 -53.71 2.96
CA SER A 113 14.38 -53.69 1.55
C SER A 113 13.75 -52.71 0.58
N VAL A 114 14.53 -51.65 0.30
CA VAL A 114 14.55 -50.96 -1.02
C VAL A 114 16.03 -50.70 -1.39
N PRO A 115 16.47 -51.02 -2.62
CA PRO A 115 17.89 -50.99 -3.00
C PRO A 115 18.42 -49.60 -3.30
N LEU A 116 19.63 -49.32 -2.80
CA LEU A 116 20.43 -48.16 -3.17
C LEU A 116 20.95 -48.31 -4.63
N CYS A 117 20.62 -47.36 -5.46
CA CYS A 117 21.28 -47.20 -6.75
C CYS A 117 22.38 -46.13 -6.61
N ALA A 118 23.62 -46.56 -6.51
CA ALA A 118 24.81 -45.72 -6.53
C ALA A 118 25.07 -45.26 -8.00
N ARG A 119 25.05 -43.94 -8.23
CA ARG A 119 25.65 -43.35 -9.43
C ARG A 119 26.88 -42.55 -9.04
N THR A 120 28.01 -43.03 -9.49
CA THR A 120 29.36 -42.49 -9.42
C THR A 120 29.48 -41.20 -10.21
N LEU A 121 30.08 -40.18 -9.58
CA LEU A 121 30.51 -38.92 -10.18
C LEU A 121 31.94 -39.13 -10.77
N PRO A 122 32.27 -38.51 -11.91
CA PRO A 122 33.63 -38.53 -12.45
C PRO A 122 34.51 -37.45 -11.83
N PRO A 123 35.86 -37.62 -11.82
CA PRO A 123 36.78 -36.77 -11.08
C PRO A 123 37.11 -35.47 -11.80
N LEU A 124 37.22 -34.39 -10.99
CA LEU A 124 37.73 -33.07 -11.40
C LEU A 124 39.24 -33.12 -11.58
N SER A 125 39.73 -32.92 -12.82
CA SER A 125 41.14 -32.64 -13.08
C SER A 125 41.44 -31.16 -12.95
N ARG A 126 42.47 -30.87 -12.15
CA ARG A 126 43.08 -29.53 -12.00
C ARG A 126 43.94 -29.23 -13.23
N HIS A 127 43.74 -28.06 -13.84
CA HIS A 127 44.78 -27.40 -14.61
C HIS A 127 44.87 -25.92 -14.23
N PHE A 128 46.00 -25.58 -13.62
CA PHE A 128 46.50 -24.21 -13.52
C PHE A 128 47.21 -23.86 -14.81
N ALA A 129 46.91 -22.75 -15.45
CA ALA A 129 47.78 -22.09 -16.41
C ALA A 129 47.48 -20.58 -16.46
N SER A 130 48.50 -19.83 -16.05
CA SER A 130 49.05 -18.54 -16.52
C SER A 130 48.10 -17.36 -16.82
N VAL A 131 48.43 -16.29 -16.09
CA VAL A 131 48.09 -14.87 -16.24
C VAL A 131 48.39 -14.37 -17.66
N GLY A 132 47.39 -13.79 -18.31
CA GLY A 132 47.50 -13.08 -19.59
C GLY A 132 46.61 -11.84 -19.57
N THR A 133 47.20 -10.72 -19.83
CA THR A 133 46.83 -9.35 -20.05
C THR A 133 45.36 -9.04 -20.41
N MET A 134 44.83 -8.00 -19.77
CA MET A 134 43.54 -7.35 -19.98
C MET A 134 43.34 -6.89 -21.44
N ALA A 135 42.20 -7.30 -22.03
CA ALA A 135 41.53 -6.59 -23.09
C ALA A 135 40.11 -6.25 -22.67
N GLN A 136 39.71 -5.01 -22.86
CA GLN A 136 38.35 -4.52 -22.58
C GLN A 136 37.33 -5.29 -23.45
N PRO A 137 36.20 -5.72 -22.90
CA PRO A 137 35.11 -6.21 -23.73
C PRO A 137 34.27 -5.02 -24.21
N GLN A 138 34.22 -4.84 -25.52
CA GLN A 138 33.17 -4.11 -26.20
C GLN A 138 31.85 -4.87 -25.95
N GLY A 139 30.88 -4.20 -25.32
CA GLY A 139 29.61 -4.78 -25.01
C GLY A 139 28.69 -4.85 -26.22
N ASP A 140 28.38 -6.05 -26.66
CA ASP A 140 27.18 -6.29 -27.45
C ASP A 140 25.94 -6.17 -26.54
N SER A 141 25.15 -5.15 -26.82
CA SER A 141 23.81 -5.01 -26.29
C SER A 141 22.90 -6.09 -26.86
N LYS A 142 22.87 -7.27 -26.25
CA LYS A 142 21.81 -8.23 -26.51
C LYS A 142 20.54 -7.75 -25.84
N SER A 143 19.59 -7.30 -26.66
CA SER A 143 18.22 -7.04 -26.28
C SER A 143 17.67 -8.24 -25.50
N PHE A 144 17.22 -7.99 -24.27
CA PHE A 144 16.52 -8.96 -23.44
C PHE A 144 15.16 -9.23 -24.09
N THR A 145 15.03 -10.35 -24.79
CA THR A 145 13.74 -10.89 -25.22
C THR A 145 13.20 -11.71 -24.05
N PRO A 146 12.02 -11.38 -23.49
CA PRO A 146 11.41 -12.22 -22.48
C PRO A 146 11.07 -13.58 -23.12
N GLY A 147 11.80 -14.64 -22.75
CA GLY A 147 11.41 -16.00 -23.08
C GLY A 147 10.04 -16.30 -22.48
N HIS A 148 9.18 -16.97 -23.23
CA HIS A 148 7.85 -17.36 -22.79
C HIS A 148 7.92 -18.05 -21.43
N LEU A 149 7.13 -17.56 -20.47
CA LEU A 149 7.01 -18.06 -19.10
C LEU A 149 6.64 -19.56 -19.00
N GLU A 150 6.21 -20.18 -20.09
CA GLU A 150 5.84 -21.60 -20.14
C GLU A 150 7.04 -22.55 -20.01
N ASP A 151 8.25 -22.12 -20.36
CA ASP A 151 9.44 -22.99 -20.37
C ASP A 151 10.19 -23.03 -19.03
N GLN A 152 9.89 -22.12 -18.10
CA GLN A 152 10.57 -22.01 -16.80
C GLN A 152 9.82 -22.65 -15.63
N VAL A 153 8.57 -23.08 -15.82
CA VAL A 153 7.82 -23.80 -14.78
C VAL A 153 8.29 -25.26 -14.74
N PRO A 154 8.79 -25.76 -13.60
CA PRO A 154 9.18 -27.17 -13.49
C PRO A 154 8.05 -28.09 -13.98
N THR A 155 8.38 -29.09 -14.76
CA THR A 155 7.41 -30.02 -15.37
C THR A 155 6.50 -30.69 -14.33
N SER A 156 6.94 -30.82 -13.08
CA SER A 156 6.16 -31.30 -11.94
C SER A 156 5.03 -30.35 -11.51
N CYS A 157 5.11 -29.05 -11.82
CA CYS A 157 4.06 -28.08 -11.53
C CYS A 157 3.09 -27.88 -12.71
N LYS A 158 3.38 -28.47 -13.88
CA LYS A 158 2.51 -28.42 -15.08
C LYS A 158 1.33 -29.40 -15.01
N GLN A 159 1.28 -30.29 -14.00
CA GLN A 159 0.06 -31.05 -13.73
C GLN A 159 -1.02 -30.08 -13.31
N ALA A 160 -2.06 -29.99 -14.13
CA ALA A 160 -3.22 -29.15 -13.85
C ALA A 160 -3.71 -29.45 -12.43
N ILE A 161 -3.46 -28.55 -11.49
CA ILE A 161 -4.09 -28.59 -10.18
C ILE A 161 -5.59 -28.57 -10.46
N PRO A 162 -6.35 -29.61 -10.06
CA PRO A 162 -7.79 -29.63 -10.28
C PRO A 162 -8.35 -28.33 -9.67
N VAL A 163 -9.00 -27.52 -10.49
CA VAL A 163 -9.67 -26.31 -9.98
C VAL A 163 -10.74 -26.79 -9.01
N PHE A 164 -10.51 -26.51 -7.74
CA PHE A 164 -11.32 -26.94 -6.62
C PHE A 164 -12.82 -26.76 -6.86
N GLY A 165 -13.56 -27.83 -6.62
CA GLY A 165 -14.95 -27.82 -6.22
C GLY A 165 -15.99 -27.75 -7.32
N CYS A 166 -16.62 -28.82 -7.49
CA CYS A 166 -17.80 -29.22 -8.26
C CYS A 166 -17.45 -29.93 -9.57
N GLY A 167 -17.19 -31.20 -9.54
CA GLY A 167 -17.20 -32.23 -10.62
C GLY A 167 -17.22 -31.82 -12.12
N SER A 168 -17.19 -30.55 -12.44
CA SER A 168 -17.13 -29.99 -13.79
C SER A 168 -16.04 -28.93 -13.85
N THR A 169 -15.12 -29.05 -14.80
CA THR A 169 -14.09 -28.07 -15.12
C THR A 169 -14.72 -26.73 -15.54
N ARG A 170 -14.87 -25.81 -14.59
CA ARG A 170 -15.30 -24.44 -14.89
C ARG A 170 -14.21 -23.76 -15.75
N VAL A 171 -14.60 -23.16 -16.87
CA VAL A 171 -13.74 -22.29 -17.66
C VAL A 171 -13.86 -20.86 -17.15
N ARG A 172 -12.72 -20.18 -16.90
CA ARG A 172 -12.69 -18.75 -16.56
C ARG A 172 -12.90 -17.92 -17.82
N LEU A 173 -13.61 -16.80 -17.69
CA LEU A 173 -13.87 -15.92 -18.84
C LEU A 173 -12.61 -15.32 -19.44
N ALA A 174 -11.58 -15.04 -18.63
CA ALA A 174 -10.27 -14.59 -19.13
C ALA A 174 -9.66 -15.60 -20.13
N ALA A 175 -9.72 -16.90 -19.80
CA ALA A 175 -9.18 -17.93 -20.70
C ALA A 175 -9.96 -18.05 -22.03
N LEU A 176 -11.22 -17.59 -22.02
CA LEU A 176 -12.09 -17.61 -23.19
C LEU A 176 -11.96 -16.34 -24.04
N LEU A 177 -11.80 -15.17 -23.40
CA LEU A 177 -11.98 -13.85 -24.03
C LEU A 177 -10.65 -13.13 -24.27
N ASP A 178 -9.64 -13.36 -23.42
CA ASP A 178 -8.36 -12.62 -23.50
C ASP A 178 -7.27 -13.36 -24.29
N GLY A 179 -7.52 -14.62 -24.68
CA GLY A 179 -6.54 -15.44 -25.40
C GLY A 179 -6.51 -15.26 -26.95
N GLY A 180 -7.19 -14.23 -27.48
CA GLY A 180 -7.22 -13.93 -28.91
C GLY A 180 -7.94 -14.98 -29.75
N GLU A 181 -7.73 -14.94 -31.08
CA GLU A 181 -8.42 -15.82 -32.05
C GLU A 181 -8.14 -17.32 -31.80
N ALA A 182 -6.89 -17.68 -31.45
CA ALA A 182 -6.52 -19.07 -31.18
C ALA A 182 -7.31 -19.66 -29.99
N SER A 183 -7.56 -18.87 -28.96
CA SER A 183 -8.38 -19.28 -27.82
C SER A 183 -9.84 -19.45 -28.22
N VAL A 184 -10.36 -18.50 -29.00
CA VAL A 184 -11.73 -18.57 -29.54
C VAL A 184 -11.94 -19.83 -30.34
N GLU A 185 -11.05 -20.15 -31.28
CA GLU A 185 -11.14 -21.36 -32.13
C GLU A 185 -11.09 -22.65 -31.31
N LYS A 186 -10.23 -22.72 -30.29
CA LYS A 186 -10.13 -23.85 -29.37
C LYS A 186 -11.47 -24.16 -28.67
N PHE A 187 -12.23 -23.12 -28.30
CA PHE A 187 -13.52 -23.31 -27.60
C PHE A 187 -14.69 -23.46 -28.52
N VAL A 188 -14.72 -22.79 -29.68
CA VAL A 188 -15.80 -22.90 -30.69
C VAL A 188 -15.85 -24.29 -31.33
N ASN A 189 -14.69 -24.91 -31.57
CA ASN A 189 -14.58 -26.23 -32.20
C ASN A 189 -14.62 -27.40 -31.20
N ARG A 190 -15.04 -27.15 -29.97
CA ARG A 190 -15.08 -28.16 -28.92
C ARG A 190 -16.34 -29.02 -29.03
N GLU A 191 -16.17 -30.33 -28.98
CA GLU A 191 -17.29 -31.31 -29.06
C GLU A 191 -18.13 -31.35 -27.78
N THR A 192 -17.55 -30.96 -26.64
CA THR A 192 -18.20 -31.00 -25.34
C THR A 192 -18.59 -29.61 -24.85
N PRO A 193 -19.79 -29.43 -24.26
CA PRO A 193 -20.25 -28.16 -23.73
C PRO A 193 -19.28 -27.58 -22.67
N VAL A 194 -19.18 -26.27 -22.61
CA VAL A 194 -18.37 -25.50 -21.68
C VAL A 194 -19.21 -25.03 -20.51
N THR A 195 -18.71 -25.19 -19.29
CA THR A 195 -19.34 -24.64 -18.09
C THR A 195 -18.67 -23.33 -17.67
N VAL A 196 -19.44 -22.26 -17.51
CA VAL A 196 -19.03 -20.97 -16.96
C VAL A 196 -19.87 -20.61 -15.74
N CYS A 197 -19.29 -19.87 -14.81
CA CYS A 197 -19.99 -19.34 -13.63
C CYS A 197 -19.68 -17.86 -13.47
N GLY A 198 -20.62 -17.09 -12.94
CA GLY A 198 -20.39 -15.66 -12.71
C GLY A 198 -21.64 -14.92 -12.27
N TRP A 199 -21.52 -13.60 -12.29
CA TRP A 199 -22.59 -12.69 -11.91
C TRP A 199 -23.11 -11.92 -13.13
N SER A 200 -24.43 -11.76 -13.21
CA SER A 200 -25.06 -10.97 -14.27
C SER A 200 -24.77 -9.48 -14.12
N ARG A 201 -24.35 -8.86 -15.21
CA ARG A 201 -24.32 -7.39 -15.37
C ARG A 201 -25.67 -6.88 -15.85
N SER A 202 -26.34 -7.66 -16.68
CA SER A 202 -27.72 -7.40 -17.15
C SER A 202 -28.34 -8.69 -17.62
N VAL A 203 -29.67 -8.73 -17.53
CA VAL A 203 -30.53 -9.78 -18.07
C VAL A 203 -31.57 -9.12 -18.96
N ARG A 204 -31.72 -9.60 -20.19
CA ARG A 204 -32.69 -9.05 -21.18
C ARG A 204 -33.50 -10.15 -21.80
N LYS A 205 -34.82 -9.93 -21.93
CA LYS A 205 -35.77 -10.81 -22.62
C LYS A 205 -35.90 -10.36 -24.06
N GLN A 206 -36.06 -11.32 -24.98
CA GLN A 206 -36.34 -11.07 -26.39
C GLN A 206 -37.28 -12.15 -26.95
N GLY A 207 -37.84 -11.91 -28.16
CA GLY A 207 -38.71 -12.87 -28.84
C GLY A 207 -39.95 -13.22 -28.04
N GLY A 208 -40.65 -12.25 -27.42
CA GLY A 208 -41.83 -12.52 -26.59
C GLY A 208 -41.52 -13.34 -25.32
N GLY A 209 -40.27 -13.45 -24.92
CA GLY A 209 -39.85 -14.26 -23.79
C GLY A 209 -39.34 -15.66 -24.15
N SER A 210 -39.14 -15.96 -25.43
CA SER A 210 -38.53 -17.22 -25.90
C SER A 210 -37.00 -17.24 -25.77
N LEU A 211 -36.36 -16.05 -25.64
CA LEU A 211 -34.94 -15.89 -25.50
C LEU A 211 -34.60 -15.04 -24.28
N CYS A 212 -33.54 -15.43 -23.60
CA CYS A 212 -32.96 -14.67 -22.50
C CYS A 212 -31.46 -14.42 -22.75
N PHE A 213 -31.07 -13.16 -22.76
CA PHE A 213 -29.68 -12.74 -22.89
C PHE A 213 -29.12 -12.32 -21.51
N VAL A 214 -28.06 -12.98 -21.06
CA VAL A 214 -27.38 -12.67 -19.80
C VAL A 214 -25.97 -12.19 -20.13
N VAL A 215 -25.64 -10.97 -19.73
CA VAL A 215 -24.26 -10.46 -19.76
C VAL A 215 -23.57 -10.91 -18.48
N LEU A 216 -22.64 -11.84 -18.59
CA LEU A 216 -22.00 -12.52 -17.46
C LEU A 216 -20.56 -12.00 -17.26
N SER A 217 -20.18 -11.80 -16.00
CA SER A 217 -18.80 -11.49 -15.57
C SER A 217 -18.43 -12.42 -14.43
N ASP A 218 -17.24 -13.00 -14.48
CA ASP A 218 -16.68 -13.81 -13.40
C ASP A 218 -15.55 -13.09 -12.63
N GLY A 219 -15.28 -11.83 -12.98
CA GLY A 219 -14.22 -11.01 -12.39
C GLY A 219 -12.79 -11.31 -12.87
N SER A 220 -12.60 -12.33 -13.70
CA SER A 220 -11.28 -12.72 -14.20
C SER A 220 -10.73 -11.82 -15.32
N THR A 221 -11.61 -11.07 -15.98
CA THR A 221 -11.29 -10.13 -17.07
C THR A 221 -12.19 -8.91 -16.99
N SER A 222 -11.79 -7.81 -17.65
CA SER A 222 -12.66 -6.63 -17.87
C SER A 222 -13.71 -6.84 -18.97
N SER A 223 -13.60 -7.92 -19.75
CA SER A 223 -14.58 -8.31 -20.75
C SER A 223 -15.75 -9.10 -20.14
N ASN A 224 -16.88 -9.16 -20.85
CA ASN A 224 -18.03 -9.95 -20.44
C ASN A 224 -18.40 -10.97 -21.50
N LEU A 225 -18.96 -12.09 -21.06
CA LEU A 225 -19.53 -13.09 -21.94
C LEU A 225 -21.05 -12.89 -22.08
N GLN A 226 -21.55 -12.83 -23.29
CA GLN A 226 -23.01 -12.95 -23.53
C GLN A 226 -23.40 -14.43 -23.49
N VAL A 227 -24.35 -14.74 -22.65
CA VAL A 227 -25.01 -16.05 -22.60
C VAL A 227 -26.38 -15.91 -23.19
N VAL A 228 -26.73 -16.78 -24.16
CA VAL A 228 -28.03 -16.85 -24.83
C VAL A 228 -28.73 -18.13 -24.39
N VAL A 229 -29.84 -17.97 -23.67
CA VAL A 229 -30.64 -19.11 -23.18
C VAL A 229 -31.98 -19.14 -23.91
N GLU A 230 -32.29 -20.27 -24.51
CA GLU A 230 -33.57 -20.50 -25.22
C GLU A 230 -34.61 -21.15 -24.30
N ALA A 231 -35.89 -20.79 -24.46
CA ALA A 231 -36.97 -21.32 -23.62
C ALA A 231 -37.11 -22.86 -23.68
N GLY A 232 -36.69 -23.48 -24.80
CA GLY A 232 -36.67 -24.92 -24.99
C GLY A 232 -35.78 -25.70 -24.02
N ILE A 233 -34.87 -25.02 -23.31
CA ILE A 233 -34.03 -25.65 -22.27
C ILE A 233 -34.84 -26.16 -21.07
N GLY A 234 -36.05 -25.62 -20.86
CA GLY A 234 -36.94 -26.02 -19.76
C GLY A 234 -36.50 -25.54 -18.38
N GLY A 235 -36.91 -26.27 -17.35
CA GLY A 235 -36.48 -26.00 -15.95
C GLY A 235 -36.93 -24.64 -15.42
N GLU A 236 -36.01 -23.91 -14.78
CA GLU A 236 -36.27 -22.61 -14.15
C GLU A 236 -36.26 -21.41 -15.12
N PHE A 237 -36.45 -21.63 -16.42
CA PHE A 237 -36.45 -20.57 -17.43
C PHE A 237 -37.41 -19.39 -17.09
N PRO A 238 -38.62 -19.61 -16.57
CA PRO A 238 -39.48 -18.51 -16.13
C PRO A 238 -38.91 -17.68 -14.98
N GLN A 239 -38.08 -18.30 -14.10
CA GLN A 239 -37.38 -17.59 -13.03
C GLN A 239 -36.19 -16.79 -13.58
N LEU A 240 -35.43 -17.35 -14.54
CA LEU A 240 -34.37 -16.66 -15.24
C LEU A 240 -34.86 -15.34 -15.86
N LEU A 241 -36.06 -15.33 -16.42
CA LEU A 241 -36.68 -14.13 -16.95
C LEU A 241 -37.02 -13.06 -15.90
N LYS A 242 -37.01 -13.40 -14.60
CA LYS A 242 -37.23 -12.46 -13.49
C LYS A 242 -35.89 -11.94 -12.91
N CYS A 243 -34.78 -12.55 -13.27
CA CYS A 243 -33.48 -12.14 -12.81
C CYS A 243 -33.08 -10.77 -13.36
N GLY A 244 -32.25 -10.07 -12.62
CA GLY A 244 -31.66 -8.76 -12.95
C GLY A 244 -30.14 -8.75 -12.83
N ALA A 245 -29.58 -7.58 -12.66
CA ALA A 245 -28.14 -7.42 -12.35
C ALA A 245 -27.82 -8.00 -10.96
N GLY A 246 -26.61 -8.55 -10.81
CA GLY A 246 -26.10 -9.06 -9.55
C GLY A 246 -26.48 -10.50 -9.20
N CYS A 247 -27.39 -11.15 -9.94
CA CYS A 247 -27.69 -12.57 -9.77
C CYS A 247 -26.48 -13.41 -10.16
N SER A 248 -26.26 -14.55 -9.50
CA SER A 248 -25.19 -15.49 -9.80
C SER A 248 -25.72 -16.74 -10.48
N PHE A 249 -24.93 -17.23 -11.45
CA PHE A 249 -25.32 -18.30 -12.34
C PHE A 249 -24.21 -19.30 -12.60
N ARG A 250 -24.62 -20.52 -12.96
CA ARG A 250 -23.84 -21.52 -13.66
C ARG A 250 -24.52 -21.84 -14.98
N PHE A 251 -23.79 -21.72 -16.09
CA PHE A 251 -24.28 -22.05 -17.44
C PHE A 251 -23.38 -23.12 -18.04
N THR A 252 -24.00 -24.12 -18.69
CA THR A 252 -23.29 -25.12 -19.50
C THR A 252 -23.90 -25.10 -20.91
N GLY A 253 -23.06 -24.90 -21.93
CA GLY A 253 -23.52 -24.77 -23.30
C GLY A 253 -22.34 -24.75 -24.30
N ASP A 254 -22.65 -24.49 -25.56
CA ASP A 254 -21.65 -24.38 -26.62
C ASP A 254 -21.16 -22.95 -26.78
N ILE A 255 -19.84 -22.79 -26.94
CA ILE A 255 -19.27 -21.51 -27.37
C ILE A 255 -19.44 -21.38 -28.88
N VAL A 256 -20.09 -20.33 -29.30
CA VAL A 256 -20.34 -20.04 -30.73
C VAL A 256 -19.83 -18.67 -31.12
N LYS A 257 -19.45 -18.47 -32.38
CA LYS A 257 -19.11 -17.13 -32.88
C LYS A 257 -20.36 -16.24 -32.76
N SER A 258 -20.15 -15.05 -32.18
CA SER A 258 -21.27 -14.13 -31.99
C SER A 258 -21.67 -13.44 -33.31
N PRO A 259 -22.96 -13.36 -33.64
CA PRO A 259 -23.41 -12.56 -34.77
C PRO A 259 -23.37 -11.07 -34.51
N ALA A 260 -23.19 -10.64 -33.25
CA ALA A 260 -23.20 -9.25 -32.83
C ALA A 260 -21.82 -8.60 -33.01
N LYS A 261 -21.78 -7.35 -33.49
CA LYS A 261 -20.55 -6.56 -33.53
C LYS A 261 -20.06 -6.27 -32.11
N GLY A 262 -18.75 -6.36 -31.89
CA GLY A 262 -18.11 -5.99 -30.64
C GLY A 262 -17.95 -7.12 -29.63
N GLN A 263 -18.35 -8.35 -29.97
CA GLN A 263 -18.02 -9.55 -29.19
C GLN A 263 -17.64 -10.71 -30.13
N ALA A 264 -16.59 -11.43 -29.81
CA ALA A 264 -16.10 -12.53 -30.66
C ALA A 264 -16.96 -13.79 -30.53
N VAL A 265 -17.38 -14.09 -29.32
CA VAL A 265 -18.11 -15.33 -28.98
C VAL A 265 -19.27 -15.06 -28.01
N GLU A 266 -20.20 -16.02 -28.00
CA GLU A 266 -21.24 -16.11 -26.99
C GLU A 266 -21.44 -17.57 -26.54
N LEU A 267 -22.02 -17.79 -25.38
CA LEU A 267 -22.42 -19.12 -24.90
C LEU A 267 -23.87 -19.39 -25.24
N ALA A 268 -24.12 -20.40 -26.06
CA ALA A 268 -25.47 -20.84 -26.43
C ALA A 268 -25.94 -21.99 -25.51
N VAL A 269 -27.05 -21.78 -24.81
CA VAL A 269 -27.69 -22.75 -23.89
C VAL A 269 -29.06 -23.05 -24.43
N ARG A 270 -29.17 -24.11 -25.28
CA ARG A 270 -30.37 -24.37 -26.07
C ARG A 270 -30.75 -25.83 -26.20
N ASP A 271 -29.83 -26.78 -26.07
CA ASP A 271 -30.05 -28.20 -26.40
C ASP A 271 -29.77 -29.09 -25.16
N PRO A 272 -30.87 -29.51 -24.44
CA PRO A 272 -30.70 -30.41 -23.28
C PRO A 272 -30.09 -31.76 -23.64
N SER A 273 -30.26 -32.24 -24.88
CA SER A 273 -29.72 -33.53 -25.30
C SER A 273 -28.20 -33.56 -25.37
N LYS A 274 -27.59 -32.39 -25.56
CA LYS A 274 -26.14 -32.18 -25.51
C LYS A 274 -25.60 -31.88 -24.08
N GLY A 275 -26.50 -31.92 -23.08
CA GLY A 275 -26.12 -31.60 -21.68
C GLY A 275 -26.09 -30.09 -21.39
N HIS A 276 -26.69 -29.26 -22.26
CA HIS A 276 -26.83 -27.85 -21.95
C HIS A 276 -27.79 -27.70 -20.76
N ARG A 277 -27.43 -26.78 -19.85
CA ARG A 277 -28.23 -26.49 -18.66
C ARG A 277 -27.80 -25.14 -18.06
N PHE A 278 -28.65 -24.62 -17.23
CA PHE A 278 -28.32 -23.48 -16.36
C PHE A 278 -28.87 -23.72 -14.96
N GLU A 279 -28.30 -22.99 -14.03
CA GLU A 279 -28.64 -23.00 -12.61
C GLU A 279 -28.57 -21.57 -12.08
N ILE A 280 -29.59 -21.13 -11.38
CA ILE A 280 -29.62 -19.87 -10.66
C ILE A 280 -29.06 -20.13 -9.27
N LEU A 281 -27.79 -19.74 -9.02
CA LEU A 281 -27.12 -19.97 -7.76
C LEU A 281 -27.55 -18.97 -6.67
N GLY A 282 -27.88 -17.74 -7.07
CA GLY A 282 -28.35 -16.71 -6.16
C GLY A 282 -29.12 -15.62 -6.89
N MET A 283 -30.30 -15.31 -6.38
CA MET A 283 -31.14 -14.22 -6.87
C MET A 283 -30.82 -12.92 -6.15
N THR A 284 -31.00 -11.81 -6.84
CA THR A 284 -30.83 -10.45 -6.31
C THR A 284 -32.15 -9.69 -6.54
N ASP A 285 -32.60 -8.99 -5.50
CA ASP A 285 -33.67 -8.01 -5.64
C ASP A 285 -33.10 -6.76 -6.35
N ALA A 286 -33.52 -6.57 -7.60
CA ALA A 286 -33.04 -5.47 -8.43
C ALA A 286 -33.35 -4.08 -7.85
N ALA A 287 -34.38 -3.96 -7.00
CA ALA A 287 -34.74 -2.71 -6.35
C ALA A 287 -33.78 -2.34 -5.20
N LYS A 288 -33.15 -3.33 -4.57
CA LYS A 288 -32.24 -3.19 -3.44
C LYS A 288 -30.78 -3.27 -3.83
N TYR A 289 -30.47 -3.77 -5.04
CA TYR A 289 -29.08 -3.96 -5.47
C TYR A 289 -28.37 -2.62 -5.71
N PRO A 290 -27.33 -2.28 -4.95
CA PRO A 290 -26.74 -0.95 -4.98
C PRO A 290 -25.96 -0.66 -6.26
N LEU A 291 -25.43 -1.69 -6.94
CA LEU A 291 -24.70 -1.57 -8.21
C LEU A 291 -25.62 -1.69 -9.42
N ALA A 292 -26.54 -0.75 -9.58
CA ALA A 292 -27.41 -0.69 -10.76
C ALA A 292 -26.59 -0.48 -12.05
N LYS A 293 -27.24 -0.67 -13.22
CA LYS A 293 -26.62 -0.44 -14.54
C LYS A 293 -26.46 1.07 -14.84
N LYS A 294 -25.69 1.78 -14.02
CA LYS A 294 -25.31 3.19 -14.21
C LYS A 294 -23.89 3.37 -13.75
N GLU A 295 -23.26 4.45 -14.12
CA GLU A 295 -22.00 4.85 -13.53
C GLU A 295 -22.21 5.24 -12.07
N HIS A 296 -21.26 4.84 -11.23
CA HIS A 296 -21.23 5.15 -9.81
C HIS A 296 -20.02 6.01 -9.51
N THR A 297 -20.19 7.03 -8.67
CA THR A 297 -19.06 7.84 -8.20
C THR A 297 -18.11 6.99 -7.36
N ARG A 298 -16.85 7.37 -7.30
CA ARG A 298 -15.83 6.66 -6.49
C ARG A 298 -16.15 6.76 -5.00
N GLU A 299 -16.71 7.89 -4.57
CA GLU A 299 -17.16 8.12 -3.18
C GLU A 299 -18.22 7.09 -2.80
N TYR A 300 -19.26 6.95 -3.61
CA TYR A 300 -20.31 5.95 -3.38
C TYR A 300 -19.75 4.51 -3.35
N LEU A 301 -18.82 4.19 -4.25
CA LEU A 301 -18.19 2.86 -4.24
C LEU A 301 -17.38 2.60 -2.96
N ARG A 302 -16.84 3.63 -2.31
CA ARG A 302 -16.14 3.48 -1.02
C ARG A 302 -17.10 3.19 0.13
N GLU A 303 -18.34 3.74 0.10
CA GLU A 303 -19.38 3.46 1.08
C GLU A 303 -19.86 2.00 1.03
N ILE A 304 -19.79 1.37 -0.15
CA ILE A 304 -20.14 -0.04 -0.36
C ILE A 304 -18.90 -0.88 -0.70
N ALA A 305 -17.82 -0.72 0.06
CA ALA A 305 -16.52 -1.31 -0.24
C ALA A 305 -16.57 -2.83 -0.42
N HIS A 306 -17.44 -3.56 0.29
CA HIS A 306 -17.66 -5.00 0.14
C HIS A 306 -18.28 -5.41 -1.21
N LEU A 307 -18.97 -4.51 -1.90
CA LEU A 307 -19.57 -4.76 -3.22
C LEU A 307 -18.80 -4.11 -4.37
N ARG A 308 -17.98 -3.08 -4.08
CA ARG A 308 -17.26 -2.35 -5.14
C ARG A 308 -16.35 -3.22 -6.03
N PRO A 309 -15.81 -4.40 -5.61
CA PRO A 309 -15.07 -5.29 -6.51
C PRO A 309 -15.91 -5.80 -7.71
N ARG A 310 -17.22 -5.74 -7.62
CA ARG A 310 -18.10 -6.06 -8.76
C ARG A 310 -18.16 -4.94 -9.81
N SER A 311 -17.61 -3.74 -9.55
CA SER A 311 -17.45 -2.70 -10.58
C SER A 311 -16.30 -3.05 -11.52
N TYR A 312 -16.33 -2.52 -12.76
CA TYR A 312 -15.23 -2.70 -13.71
C TYR A 312 -13.95 -2.09 -13.19
N LEU A 313 -14.02 -0.86 -12.68
CA LEU A 313 -12.89 -0.10 -12.18
C LEU A 313 -12.13 -0.88 -11.10
N ILE A 314 -12.80 -1.21 -10.02
CA ILE A 314 -12.13 -1.86 -8.88
C ILE A 314 -11.73 -3.30 -9.23
N GLY A 315 -12.51 -4.01 -10.05
CA GLY A 315 -12.12 -5.32 -10.56
C GLY A 315 -10.80 -5.28 -11.34
N ALA A 316 -10.64 -4.31 -12.25
CA ALA A 316 -9.41 -4.10 -13.01
C ALA A 316 -8.24 -3.70 -12.11
N VAL A 317 -8.44 -2.75 -11.18
CA VAL A 317 -7.42 -2.37 -10.20
C VAL A 317 -6.92 -3.58 -9.40
N MET A 318 -7.83 -4.43 -8.91
CA MET A 318 -7.43 -5.61 -8.11
C MET A 318 -6.68 -6.66 -8.93
N ARG A 319 -6.99 -6.85 -10.21
CA ARG A 319 -6.22 -7.73 -11.10
C ARG A 319 -4.81 -7.19 -11.34
N VAL A 320 -4.68 -5.90 -11.64
CA VAL A 320 -3.37 -5.25 -11.81
C VAL A 320 -2.57 -5.29 -10.50
N ARG A 321 -3.19 -4.96 -9.35
CA ARG A 321 -2.56 -5.05 -8.03
C ARG A 321 -2.02 -6.47 -7.74
N SER A 322 -2.81 -7.50 -8.05
CA SER A 322 -2.39 -8.89 -7.87
C SER A 322 -1.19 -9.25 -8.73
N ASN A 323 -1.18 -8.80 -10.00
CA ASN A 323 -0.06 -9.01 -10.90
C ASN A 323 1.21 -8.27 -10.46
N LEU A 324 1.09 -7.04 -9.97
CA LEU A 324 2.21 -6.28 -9.41
C LEU A 324 2.81 -6.94 -8.18
N ALA A 325 1.98 -7.53 -7.30
CA ALA A 325 2.51 -8.28 -6.16
C ALA A 325 3.34 -9.49 -6.60
N MET A 326 2.88 -10.21 -7.63
CA MET A 326 3.65 -11.30 -8.24
C MET A 326 4.93 -10.77 -8.91
N ALA A 327 4.86 -9.67 -9.64
CA ALA A 327 6.02 -9.02 -10.25
C ALA A 327 7.08 -8.66 -9.22
N THR A 328 6.67 -8.11 -8.07
CA THR A 328 7.55 -7.80 -6.95
C THR A 328 8.34 -9.03 -6.50
N HIS A 329 7.65 -10.13 -6.18
CA HIS A 329 8.32 -11.35 -5.76
C HIS A 329 9.23 -11.92 -6.86
N ARG A 330 8.82 -11.89 -8.13
CA ARG A 330 9.65 -12.35 -9.25
C ARG A 330 10.91 -11.52 -9.42
N PHE A 331 10.79 -10.18 -9.37
CA PHE A 331 11.94 -9.30 -9.52
C PHE A 331 13.05 -9.62 -8.53
N PHE A 332 12.69 -9.71 -7.25
CA PHE A 332 13.67 -9.90 -6.18
C PHE A 332 14.17 -11.36 -6.13
N GLN A 333 13.28 -12.35 -6.16
CA GLN A 333 13.69 -13.76 -6.04
C GLN A 333 14.50 -14.26 -7.24
N ASP A 334 14.18 -13.83 -8.46
CA ASP A 334 14.96 -14.18 -9.65
C ASP A 334 16.39 -13.60 -9.63
N ARG A 335 16.63 -12.61 -8.75
CA ARG A 335 17.95 -11.98 -8.51
C ARG A 335 18.63 -12.47 -7.24
N GLY A 336 18.06 -13.49 -6.57
CA GLY A 336 18.65 -14.11 -5.39
C GLY A 336 18.32 -13.44 -4.06
N PHE A 337 17.47 -12.41 -4.04
CA PHE A 337 17.02 -11.81 -2.79
C PHE A 337 16.14 -12.77 -1.99
N LEU A 338 16.31 -12.79 -0.67
CA LEU A 338 15.48 -13.57 0.23
C LEU A 338 14.32 -12.72 0.77
N TYR A 339 13.11 -13.27 0.69
CA TYR A 339 11.94 -12.66 1.31
C TYR A 339 11.94 -12.90 2.82
N ILE A 340 11.94 -11.82 3.61
CA ILE A 340 11.91 -11.85 5.07
C ILE A 340 10.57 -11.29 5.55
N HIS A 341 9.88 -12.07 6.38
CA HIS A 341 8.68 -11.61 7.07
C HIS A 341 9.05 -10.83 8.32
N THR A 342 8.95 -9.51 8.26
CA THR A 342 9.19 -8.63 9.41
C THR A 342 7.94 -8.47 10.28
N PRO A 343 8.06 -8.29 11.61
CA PRO A 343 6.92 -8.18 12.49
C PRO A 343 6.14 -6.89 12.24
N ILE A 344 4.81 -6.99 12.30
CA ILE A 344 3.91 -5.83 12.22
C ILE A 344 3.85 -5.05 13.54
N VAL A 345 3.95 -5.77 14.68
CA VAL A 345 3.98 -5.16 16.01
C VAL A 345 5.42 -4.98 16.44
N THR A 346 5.79 -3.78 16.81
CA THR A 346 7.16 -3.39 17.17
C THR A 346 7.19 -2.52 18.42
N ALA A 347 8.33 -2.49 19.09
CA ALA A 347 8.61 -1.54 20.19
C ALA A 347 9.52 -0.38 19.74
N SER A 348 9.93 -0.33 18.46
CA SER A 348 10.86 0.68 17.92
C SER A 348 10.17 1.50 16.84
N ASP A 349 10.39 2.81 16.85
CA ASP A 349 9.98 3.71 15.77
C ASP A 349 11.07 3.77 14.70
N CYS A 350 10.77 3.29 13.49
CA CYS A 350 11.74 3.27 12.40
C CYS A 350 12.12 4.68 11.91
N GLU A 351 11.17 5.58 11.85
CA GLU A 351 11.37 6.91 11.27
C GLU A 351 11.63 7.99 12.33
N GLY A 352 11.35 7.69 13.62
CA GLY A 352 11.46 8.66 14.70
C GLY A 352 10.43 9.79 14.64
N ALA A 353 9.37 9.62 13.87
CA ALA A 353 8.36 10.64 13.62
C ALA A 353 7.21 10.66 14.65
N GLY A 354 7.11 9.63 15.51
CA GLY A 354 6.12 9.55 16.58
C GLY A 354 4.67 9.34 16.15
N GLU A 355 4.40 9.12 14.87
CA GLU A 355 3.04 8.93 14.33
C GLU A 355 2.67 7.45 14.18
N MET A 356 2.85 6.69 15.26
CA MET A 356 2.53 5.26 15.31
C MET A 356 1.18 4.99 15.96
N PHE A 357 0.44 3.99 15.46
CA PHE A 357 -0.70 3.43 16.17
C PHE A 357 -0.22 2.54 17.32
N GLN A 358 -0.70 2.83 18.52
CA GLN A 358 -0.37 2.01 19.68
C GLN A 358 -1.23 0.74 19.75
N VAL A 359 -0.59 -0.38 20.11
CA VAL A 359 -1.24 -1.67 20.36
C VAL A 359 -1.22 -1.94 21.85
N SER A 360 -2.40 -2.03 22.48
CA SER A 360 -2.54 -2.23 23.92
C SER A 360 -3.78 -3.07 24.25
N THR A 361 -3.67 -3.92 25.28
CA THR A 361 -4.78 -4.68 25.87
C THR A 361 -5.28 -4.04 27.16
N LEU A 362 -4.76 -2.89 27.56
CA LEU A 362 -5.14 -2.20 28.79
C LEU A 362 -6.44 -1.40 28.67
N LEU A 363 -6.87 -1.11 27.44
CA LEU A 363 -8.12 -0.39 27.24
C LEU A 363 -9.31 -1.32 27.53
N PRO A 364 -10.29 -0.89 28.32
CA PRO A 364 -11.50 -1.68 28.51
C PRO A 364 -12.24 -1.85 27.18
N PRO A 365 -12.94 -2.98 26.97
CA PRO A 365 -13.80 -3.11 25.82
C PRO A 365 -14.85 -1.99 25.81
N PRO A 366 -15.30 -1.53 24.64
CA PRO A 366 -16.38 -0.57 24.56
C PRO A 366 -17.59 -1.12 25.30
N PRO A 367 -18.36 -0.26 26.01
CA PRO A 367 -19.58 -0.71 26.65
C PRO A 367 -20.48 -1.37 25.61
N PRO A 368 -21.18 -2.48 25.97
CA PRO A 368 -22.12 -3.10 25.06
C PRO A 368 -23.10 -2.02 24.57
N GLU A 369 -23.27 -1.91 23.24
CA GLU A 369 -24.28 -1.01 22.68
C GLU A 369 -25.63 -1.35 23.33
N THR A 370 -26.12 -0.45 24.16
CA THR A 370 -27.48 -0.55 24.70
C THR A 370 -28.39 -0.46 23.49
N ARG A 371 -28.93 -1.61 23.06
CA ARG A 371 -30.00 -1.65 22.08
C ARG A 371 -31.13 -0.79 22.67
N GLU A 372 -31.43 0.33 22.05
CA GLU A 372 -32.43 1.32 22.48
C GLU A 372 -33.88 0.75 22.60
N ASN A 373 -34.06 -0.59 22.62
CA ASN A 373 -35.34 -1.26 22.62
C ASN A 373 -35.61 -2.17 23.82
N GLU A 374 -34.87 -2.03 24.93
CA GLU A 374 -35.34 -2.65 26.17
C GLU A 374 -36.24 -1.66 26.92
N LYS A 375 -37.55 -1.96 26.87
CA LYS A 375 -38.60 -1.27 27.65
C LYS A 375 -38.13 -1.06 29.09
N LYS A 376 -38.15 0.21 29.54
CA LYS A 376 -38.01 0.56 30.94
C LYS A 376 -38.94 -0.32 31.77
N THR A 377 -38.40 -1.34 32.39
CA THR A 377 -39.02 -1.99 33.52
C THR A 377 -38.60 -1.18 34.76
N ASP A 378 -39.54 -0.53 35.36
CA ASP A 378 -39.39 0.15 36.66
C ASP A 378 -38.94 -0.87 37.72
N GLY A 379 -37.65 -0.96 37.92
CA GLY A 379 -37.03 -1.76 38.99
C GLY A 379 -36.05 -0.88 39.75
N ALA A 380 -36.40 -0.58 41.01
CA ALA A 380 -35.58 0.21 41.90
C ALA A 380 -34.12 -0.29 41.98
N ALA A 381 -33.16 0.59 41.67
CA ALA A 381 -31.74 0.32 41.85
C ALA A 381 -31.41 0.03 43.33
N PRO A 382 -30.56 -0.97 43.65
CA PRO A 382 -30.08 -1.18 45.00
C PRO A 382 -29.19 0.00 45.44
N LYS A 383 -29.56 0.61 46.58
CA LYS A 383 -28.88 1.79 47.13
C LYS A 383 -27.56 1.54 47.87
N ASP A 384 -26.99 0.35 47.79
CA ASP A 384 -25.80 0.00 48.57
C ASP A 384 -24.67 -0.58 47.68
N ALA A 385 -24.27 0.19 46.68
CA ALA A 385 -22.93 0.04 46.14
C ALA A 385 -22.07 1.16 46.72
N ALA A 386 -21.50 0.90 47.90
CA ALA A 386 -20.46 1.76 48.47
C ALA A 386 -19.40 1.99 47.41
N ALA A 387 -19.06 3.25 47.17
CA ALA A 387 -18.01 3.66 46.26
C ALA A 387 -16.66 3.09 46.71
N ALA A 388 -16.38 1.84 46.36
CA ALA A 388 -15.02 1.39 46.18
C ALA A 388 -14.44 2.32 45.14
N ALA A 389 -13.39 3.07 45.50
CA ALA A 389 -12.67 3.93 44.56
C ALA A 389 -12.38 3.11 43.32
N ALA A 390 -13.09 3.35 42.20
CA ALA A 390 -12.92 2.61 41.00
C ALA A 390 -11.45 2.71 40.62
N GLU A 391 -10.76 1.57 40.54
CA GLU A 391 -9.39 1.57 40.03
C GLU A 391 -9.40 2.32 38.69
N PRO A 392 -8.37 3.14 38.42
CA PRO A 392 -8.32 3.86 37.17
C PRO A 392 -8.47 2.87 36.04
N LEU A 393 -9.35 3.15 35.07
CA LEU A 393 -9.65 2.29 33.90
C LEU A 393 -8.38 1.84 33.17
N ILE A 394 -7.32 2.65 33.23
CA ILE A 394 -6.01 2.35 32.68
C ILE A 394 -5.01 2.34 33.84
N PRO A 395 -4.21 1.27 34.04
CA PRO A 395 -3.22 1.21 35.11
C PRO A 395 -2.17 2.30 34.91
N LEU A 396 -1.90 3.05 35.97
CA LEU A 396 -0.89 4.09 35.97
C LEU A 396 0.36 3.67 36.73
N THR A 397 1.49 4.25 36.39
CA THR A 397 2.76 4.12 37.13
C THR A 397 2.58 4.61 38.57
N LYS A 398 3.47 4.21 39.49
CA LYS A 398 3.40 4.58 40.93
C LYS A 398 3.37 6.08 41.15
N ASP A 399 4.05 6.84 40.30
CA ASP A 399 4.05 8.33 40.33
C ASP A 399 2.83 8.96 39.62
N LYS A 400 1.95 8.15 39.03
CA LYS A 400 0.74 8.54 38.27
C LYS A 400 1.05 9.44 37.05
N LYS A 401 2.27 9.46 36.54
CA LYS A 401 2.68 10.30 35.39
C LYS A 401 2.56 9.61 34.04
N GLY A 402 2.34 8.30 34.01
CA GLY A 402 2.22 7.54 32.77
C GLY A 402 1.47 6.24 32.93
N VAL A 403 1.27 5.55 31.83
CA VAL A 403 0.64 4.22 31.79
C VAL A 403 1.64 3.17 32.28
N ASP A 404 1.19 2.26 33.14
CA ASP A 404 1.99 1.11 33.58
C ASP A 404 1.91 -0.05 32.57
N TYR A 405 2.74 0.02 31.55
CA TYR A 405 2.80 -1.00 30.49
C TYR A 405 3.35 -2.35 30.97
N SER A 406 3.91 -2.47 32.19
CA SER A 406 4.30 -3.79 32.73
C SER A 406 3.11 -4.73 32.89
N ARG A 407 1.90 -4.20 32.94
CA ARG A 407 0.63 -4.91 32.99
C ARG A 407 0.01 -5.19 31.61
N ASP A 408 0.57 -4.64 30.54
CA ASP A 408 0.11 -4.87 29.17
C ASP A 408 0.62 -6.20 28.62
N PHE A 409 0.03 -6.66 27.52
CA PHE A 409 0.33 -7.96 26.92
C PHE A 409 1.82 -8.16 26.63
N PHE A 410 2.50 -7.14 26.09
CA PHE A 410 3.93 -7.22 25.77
C PHE A 410 4.85 -6.74 26.91
N GLY A 411 4.30 -6.30 28.04
CA GLY A 411 5.06 -5.76 29.17
C GLY A 411 5.85 -4.47 28.88
N ARG A 412 5.56 -3.82 27.75
CA ARG A 412 6.17 -2.57 27.26
C ARG A 412 5.26 -1.88 26.24
N PRO A 413 5.46 -0.60 25.92
CA PRO A 413 4.77 0.04 24.81
C PRO A 413 5.02 -0.73 23.51
N ALA A 414 3.98 -1.01 22.75
CA ALA A 414 4.02 -1.67 21.45
C ALA A 414 3.16 -0.91 20.44
N PHE A 415 3.57 -0.95 19.18
CA PHE A 415 3.00 -0.14 18.12
C PHE A 415 2.87 -0.96 16.84
N LEU A 416 2.02 -0.50 15.93
CA LEU A 416 2.03 -0.96 14.54
C LEU A 416 3.21 -0.31 13.81
N THR A 417 3.96 -1.09 13.05
CA THR A 417 5.19 -0.63 12.38
C THR A 417 4.89 0.41 11.29
N VAL A 418 5.72 1.43 11.19
CA VAL A 418 5.70 2.41 10.09
C VAL A 418 6.52 1.96 8.88
N SER A 419 7.46 1.00 9.09
CA SER A 419 8.36 0.41 8.09
C SER A 419 8.95 -0.89 8.62
N GLY A 420 9.19 -1.85 7.76
CA GLY A 420 9.91 -3.09 8.08
C GLY A 420 11.43 -2.97 8.02
N GLN A 421 11.97 -1.81 7.61
CA GLN A 421 13.39 -1.59 7.33
C GLN A 421 14.30 -1.99 8.48
N LEU A 422 14.13 -1.41 9.68
CA LEU A 422 15.05 -1.71 10.80
C LEU A 422 15.07 -3.20 11.16
N ALA A 423 13.91 -3.88 11.02
CA ALA A 423 13.78 -5.31 11.35
C ALA A 423 14.38 -6.22 10.26
N VAL A 424 14.51 -5.75 9.01
CA VAL A 424 15.11 -6.54 7.92
C VAL A 424 16.61 -6.33 7.77
N GLU A 425 17.16 -5.18 8.21
CA GLU A 425 18.61 -4.91 8.17
C GLU A 425 19.48 -5.95 8.87
N PRO A 426 19.12 -6.54 10.05
CA PRO A 426 19.87 -7.64 10.65
C PRO A 426 20.01 -8.86 9.73
N TYR A 427 18.99 -9.11 8.93
CA TYR A 427 19.01 -10.19 7.94
C TYR A 427 19.87 -9.82 6.73
N CYS A 428 19.87 -8.57 6.30
CA CYS A 428 20.81 -8.06 5.29
C CYS A 428 22.25 -8.24 5.76
N CYS A 429 22.58 -7.85 6.99
CA CYS A 429 23.91 -8.01 7.58
C CYS A 429 24.33 -9.47 7.81
N SER A 430 23.47 -10.45 7.51
CA SER A 430 23.74 -11.88 7.73
C SER A 430 23.51 -12.75 6.49
N LEU A 431 22.51 -12.43 5.67
CA LEU A 431 22.04 -13.22 4.55
C LEU A 431 22.22 -12.52 3.18
N SER A 432 22.91 -11.38 3.18
CA SER A 432 23.14 -10.51 2.00
C SER A 432 21.88 -9.81 1.54
N ASP A 433 21.42 -10.04 0.32
CA ASP A 433 20.32 -9.29 -0.29
C ASP A 433 18.97 -9.83 0.17
N VAL A 434 18.18 -8.99 0.80
CA VAL A 434 16.89 -9.36 1.38
C VAL A 434 15.82 -8.35 1.01
N TYR A 435 14.56 -8.71 1.14
CA TYR A 435 13.45 -7.76 1.03
C TYR A 435 12.29 -8.16 1.93
N THR A 436 11.57 -7.17 2.42
CA THR A 436 10.25 -7.36 3.02
C THR A 436 9.18 -6.75 2.13
N PHE A 437 7.98 -7.31 2.14
CA PHE A 437 6.83 -6.80 1.42
C PHE A 437 5.59 -7.06 2.27
N GLY A 438 5.09 -6.03 2.91
CA GLY A 438 4.03 -6.17 3.89
C GLY A 438 3.34 -4.85 4.25
N PRO A 439 2.33 -4.92 5.13
CA PRO A 439 1.58 -3.75 5.56
C PRO A 439 2.42 -2.89 6.51
N THR A 440 2.25 -1.57 6.36
CA THR A 440 2.81 -0.52 7.21
C THR A 440 1.70 0.45 7.63
N PHE A 441 1.89 1.14 8.74
CA PHE A 441 0.85 1.92 9.39
C PHE A 441 1.39 3.28 9.84
N ARG A 442 0.68 4.37 9.48
CA ARG A 442 1.02 5.73 9.91
C ARG A 442 -0.22 6.44 10.41
N ALA A 443 -0.15 6.98 11.63
CA ALA A 443 -1.28 7.67 12.28
C ALA A 443 -1.38 9.14 11.86
N GLU A 444 -0.85 9.50 10.70
CA GLU A 444 -0.89 10.85 10.14
C GLU A 444 -2.34 11.31 9.93
N ASN A 445 -2.69 12.48 10.47
CA ASN A 445 -3.99 13.07 10.23
C ASN A 445 -4.04 13.79 8.87
N SER A 446 -3.85 13.02 7.79
CA SER A 446 -3.80 13.50 6.42
C SER A 446 -5.07 13.12 5.64
N HIS A 447 -5.73 14.13 5.05
CA HIS A 447 -6.94 13.95 4.23
C HIS A 447 -6.66 14.01 2.72
N THR A 448 -5.39 13.95 2.30
CA THR A 448 -5.01 14.02 0.89
C THR A 448 -5.42 12.77 0.11
N SER A 449 -5.39 12.83 -1.20
CA SER A 449 -5.63 11.67 -2.09
C SER A 449 -4.44 10.71 -2.19
N ARG A 450 -3.33 10.98 -1.49
CA ARG A 450 -2.05 10.26 -1.59
C ARG A 450 -1.63 9.55 -0.30
N HIS A 451 -2.41 9.68 0.81
CA HIS A 451 -2.11 9.09 2.10
C HIS A 451 -3.19 8.12 2.56
N LEU A 452 -2.75 7.04 3.16
CA LEU A 452 -3.55 6.02 3.85
C LEU A 452 -2.92 5.76 5.22
N ALA A 453 -3.74 5.39 6.20
CA ALA A 453 -3.26 4.99 7.52
C ALA A 453 -2.69 3.56 7.53
N GLU A 454 -3.13 2.72 6.60
CA GLU A 454 -2.61 1.37 6.33
C GLU A 454 -2.32 1.25 4.84
N PHE A 455 -1.09 0.88 4.48
CA PHE A 455 -0.64 0.67 3.11
C PHE A 455 0.48 -0.38 3.08
N TRP A 456 0.86 -0.84 1.90
CA TRP A 456 1.91 -1.85 1.76
C TRP A 456 3.20 -1.22 1.24
N MET A 457 4.33 -1.65 1.82
CA MET A 457 5.65 -1.26 1.35
C MET A 457 6.44 -2.45 0.83
N VAL A 458 7.25 -2.20 -0.17
CA VAL A 458 8.27 -3.10 -0.68
C VAL A 458 9.62 -2.51 -0.26
N GLU A 459 10.36 -3.22 0.59
CA GLU A 459 11.54 -2.67 1.26
C GLU A 459 12.72 -3.64 1.12
N PRO A 460 13.49 -3.58 0.00
CA PRO A 460 14.74 -4.31 -0.14
C PRO A 460 15.87 -3.66 0.63
N GLU A 461 16.79 -4.50 1.13
CA GLU A 461 18.09 -4.12 1.70
C GLU A 461 19.19 -4.93 1.01
N ILE A 462 20.19 -4.24 0.51
CA ILE A 462 21.24 -4.76 -0.37
C ILE A 462 22.57 -4.66 0.35
N ALA A 463 23.19 -5.78 0.62
CA ALA A 463 24.47 -5.86 1.29
C ALA A 463 25.62 -5.40 0.36
N PHE A 464 26.62 -4.75 0.95
CA PHE A 464 27.82 -4.24 0.25
C PHE A 464 27.52 -3.20 -0.84
N ALA A 465 26.33 -2.58 -0.79
CA ALA A 465 25.85 -1.62 -1.78
C ALA A 465 26.10 -0.17 -1.34
N THR A 466 26.33 0.68 -2.33
CA THR A 466 26.38 2.13 -2.23
C THR A 466 25.03 2.77 -2.57
N LEU A 467 24.94 4.11 -2.46
CA LEU A 467 23.77 4.85 -2.93
C LEU A 467 23.55 4.66 -4.44
N GLU A 468 24.64 4.63 -5.22
CA GLU A 468 24.64 4.48 -6.67
C GLU A 468 24.04 3.11 -7.08
N ASP A 469 24.42 2.04 -6.38
CA ASP A 469 23.88 0.69 -6.58
C ASP A 469 22.39 0.66 -6.26
N ASN A 470 22.00 1.31 -5.17
CA ASN A 470 20.60 1.40 -4.73
C ASN A 470 19.72 2.10 -5.78
N MET A 471 20.23 3.21 -6.36
CA MET A 471 19.55 3.92 -7.45
C MET A 471 19.33 3.02 -8.68
N VAL A 472 20.31 2.19 -9.04
CA VAL A 472 20.22 1.26 -10.17
C VAL A 472 19.15 0.20 -9.91
N VAL A 473 19.12 -0.38 -8.72
CA VAL A 473 18.13 -1.41 -8.37
C VAL A 473 16.72 -0.83 -8.31
N ALA A 474 16.53 0.38 -7.74
CA ALA A 474 15.25 1.05 -7.67
C ALA A 474 14.69 1.35 -9.07
N GLU A 475 15.52 1.91 -9.99
CA GLU A 475 15.14 2.14 -11.37
C GLU A 475 14.75 0.84 -12.08
N ALA A 476 15.58 -0.20 -11.95
CA ALA A 476 15.33 -1.50 -12.57
C ALA A 476 14.04 -2.15 -12.08
N TYR A 477 13.74 -2.02 -10.77
CA TYR A 477 12.53 -2.56 -10.18
C TYR A 477 11.27 -1.83 -10.69
N VAL A 478 11.26 -0.51 -10.72
CA VAL A 478 10.13 0.26 -11.24
C VAL A 478 9.88 -0.07 -12.72
N LYS A 479 10.93 -0.09 -13.53
CA LYS A 479 10.82 -0.49 -14.95
C LYS A 479 10.29 -1.91 -15.12
N PHE A 480 10.80 -2.85 -14.35
CA PHE A 480 10.30 -4.22 -14.39
C PHE A 480 8.80 -4.33 -14.09
N CYS A 481 8.32 -3.63 -13.06
CA CYS A 481 6.90 -3.61 -12.72
C CYS A 481 6.04 -3.00 -13.82
N VAL A 482 6.49 -1.90 -14.44
CA VAL A 482 5.80 -1.27 -15.57
C VAL A 482 5.75 -2.20 -16.78
N GLN A 483 6.87 -2.82 -17.16
CA GLN A 483 6.91 -3.81 -18.25
C GLN A 483 6.01 -5.01 -17.95
N TRP A 484 6.05 -5.53 -16.72
CA TRP A 484 5.22 -6.66 -16.32
C TRP A 484 3.72 -6.41 -16.51
N VAL A 485 3.21 -5.23 -16.16
CA VAL A 485 1.78 -4.95 -16.34
C VAL A 485 1.40 -4.71 -17.80
N LEU A 486 2.29 -4.16 -18.61
CA LEU A 486 2.09 -4.03 -20.05
C LEU A 486 2.00 -5.40 -20.72
N ASP A 487 2.79 -6.37 -20.27
CA ASP A 487 2.84 -7.72 -20.83
C ASP A 487 1.70 -8.61 -20.30
N ASN A 488 1.35 -8.50 -19.00
CA ASN A 488 0.46 -9.45 -18.33
C ASN A 488 -0.94 -8.90 -18.02
N CYS A 489 -1.14 -7.58 -18.13
CA CYS A 489 -2.41 -6.91 -17.82
C CYS A 489 -2.90 -6.03 -18.97
N ARG A 490 -2.49 -6.30 -20.21
CA ARG A 490 -2.72 -5.42 -21.36
C ARG A 490 -4.18 -4.98 -21.52
N ALA A 491 -5.13 -5.89 -21.41
CA ALA A 491 -6.56 -5.60 -21.53
C ALA A 491 -7.07 -4.65 -20.43
N ASP A 492 -6.58 -4.78 -19.21
CA ASP A 492 -6.93 -3.88 -18.10
C ASP A 492 -6.26 -2.51 -18.28
N ILE A 493 -5.01 -2.46 -18.74
CA ILE A 493 -4.30 -1.18 -19.01
C ILE A 493 -4.96 -0.41 -20.16
N GLU A 494 -5.39 -1.08 -21.23
CA GLU A 494 -6.17 -0.47 -22.30
C GLU A 494 -7.53 0.05 -21.81
N TRP A 495 -8.17 -0.70 -20.89
CA TRP A 495 -9.38 -0.24 -20.25
C TRP A 495 -9.13 1.05 -19.43
N PHE A 496 -8.03 1.12 -18.65
CA PHE A 496 -7.67 2.32 -17.90
C PHE A 496 -7.34 3.49 -18.83
N GLN A 497 -6.59 3.27 -19.90
CA GLN A 497 -6.30 4.31 -20.88
C GLN A 497 -7.58 4.92 -21.46
N LYS A 498 -8.56 4.11 -21.76
CA LYS A 498 -9.85 4.56 -22.29
C LYS A 498 -10.72 5.28 -21.27
N ASN A 499 -10.70 4.86 -20.00
CA ASN A 499 -11.71 5.27 -19.02
C ASN A 499 -11.16 6.08 -17.85
N GLN A 500 -9.83 6.15 -17.66
CA GLN A 500 -9.20 6.85 -16.53
C GLN A 500 -8.20 7.90 -16.97
N GLU A 501 -7.21 7.56 -17.80
CA GLU A 501 -6.15 8.47 -18.22
C GLU A 501 -5.83 8.28 -19.69
N GLU A 502 -6.24 9.25 -20.52
CA GLU A 502 -5.81 9.30 -21.92
C GLU A 502 -4.29 9.43 -22.00
N GLY A 503 -3.63 8.58 -22.82
CA GLY A 503 -2.17 8.57 -22.95
C GLY A 503 -1.45 7.76 -21.86
N LEU A 504 -2.14 7.02 -21.00
CA LEU A 504 -1.53 6.16 -19.97
C LEU A 504 -0.44 5.25 -20.53
N ILE A 505 -0.71 4.52 -21.63
CA ILE A 505 0.26 3.59 -22.22
C ILE A 505 1.52 4.34 -22.69
N ALA A 506 1.36 5.47 -23.37
CA ALA A 506 2.50 6.27 -23.81
C ALA A 506 3.36 6.78 -22.63
N ARG A 507 2.72 7.13 -21.50
CA ARG A 507 3.43 7.52 -20.28
C ARG A 507 4.19 6.34 -19.67
N LEU A 508 3.61 5.14 -19.66
CA LEU A 508 4.27 3.93 -19.17
C LEU A 508 5.44 3.52 -20.08
N GLU A 509 5.28 3.62 -21.38
CA GLU A 509 6.34 3.37 -22.37
C GLU A 509 7.49 4.39 -22.23
N ASN A 510 7.19 5.66 -21.94
CA ASN A 510 8.21 6.69 -21.65
C ASN A 510 9.06 6.34 -20.40
N ILE A 511 8.46 5.74 -19.36
CA ILE A 511 9.21 5.27 -18.19
C ILE A 511 10.25 4.19 -18.56
N LEU A 512 9.93 3.38 -19.56
CA LEU A 512 10.80 2.28 -20.02
C LEU A 512 11.89 2.75 -20.99
N ALA A 513 11.63 3.80 -21.77
CA ALA A 513 12.44 4.16 -22.94
C ALA A 513 13.86 4.60 -22.60
N GLU A 514 14.03 5.40 -21.52
CA GLU A 514 15.33 5.99 -21.19
C GLU A 514 15.72 5.76 -19.72
N PRO A 515 17.00 5.87 -19.36
CA PRO A 515 17.43 5.94 -17.99
C PRO A 515 16.77 7.11 -17.24
N PHE A 516 16.47 6.92 -15.96
CA PHE A 516 15.95 7.99 -15.12
C PHE A 516 17.00 9.12 -15.01
N ALA A 517 16.54 10.36 -15.01
CA ALA A 517 17.42 11.48 -14.73
C ALA A 517 17.95 11.36 -13.30
N ARG A 518 19.21 11.71 -13.09
CA ARG A 518 19.82 11.76 -11.75
C ARG A 518 20.24 13.20 -11.47
N VAL A 519 19.80 13.75 -10.37
CA VAL A 519 20.02 15.15 -9.99
C VAL A 519 20.22 15.23 -8.47
N SER A 520 21.24 15.97 -8.02
CA SER A 520 21.39 16.21 -6.59
C SER A 520 20.26 17.11 -6.09
N TYR A 521 19.93 17.01 -4.80
CA TYR A 521 18.95 17.87 -4.17
C TYR A 521 19.28 19.37 -4.37
N THR A 522 20.55 19.73 -4.26
CA THR A 522 21.01 21.12 -4.45
C THR A 522 20.73 21.60 -5.85
N GLU A 523 21.09 20.83 -6.87
CA GLU A 523 20.79 21.15 -8.28
C GLU A 523 19.29 21.20 -8.55
N ALA A 524 18.50 20.27 -7.98
CA ALA A 524 17.04 20.26 -8.11
C ALA A 524 16.42 21.53 -7.53
N ILE A 525 16.89 22.01 -6.37
CA ILE A 525 16.44 23.27 -5.77
C ILE A 525 16.84 24.48 -6.63
N GLU A 526 18.05 24.48 -7.22
CA GLU A 526 18.46 25.56 -8.15
C GLU A 526 17.58 25.61 -9.40
N VAL A 527 17.27 24.46 -9.99
CA VAL A 527 16.36 24.35 -11.14
C VAL A 527 14.96 24.83 -10.76
N LEU A 528 14.41 24.38 -9.62
CA LEU A 528 13.09 24.82 -9.16
C LEU A 528 13.02 26.32 -8.88
N LYS A 529 14.07 26.91 -8.28
CA LYS A 529 14.17 28.37 -8.09
C LYS A 529 14.16 29.14 -9.39
N ALA A 530 14.87 28.66 -10.41
CA ALA A 530 14.90 29.28 -11.72
C ALA A 530 13.53 29.23 -12.43
N GLU A 531 12.76 28.17 -12.18
CA GLU A 531 11.44 27.97 -12.75
C GLU A 531 10.28 28.58 -11.92
N GLU A 532 10.53 28.95 -10.65
CA GLU A 532 9.53 29.49 -9.72
C GLU A 532 8.69 30.66 -10.32
N PRO A 533 9.28 31.62 -11.06
CA PRO A 533 8.48 32.69 -11.66
C PRO A 533 7.46 32.22 -12.70
N LYS A 534 7.71 31.07 -13.35
CA LYS A 534 6.81 30.49 -14.36
C LYS A 534 5.82 29.51 -13.72
N ALA A 535 6.29 28.71 -12.77
CA ALA A 535 5.53 27.62 -12.14
C ALA A 535 4.53 28.13 -11.12
N GLN A 536 4.82 29.28 -10.46
CA GLN A 536 3.98 29.87 -9.39
C GLN A 536 3.65 28.86 -8.28
N PHE A 537 4.68 28.20 -7.74
CA PHE A 537 4.54 27.25 -6.64
C PHE A 537 3.83 27.90 -5.44
N LYS A 538 3.04 27.12 -4.72
CA LYS A 538 2.39 27.56 -3.48
C LYS A 538 3.37 27.77 -2.35
N GLU A 539 4.39 26.91 -2.30
CA GLU A 539 5.46 26.97 -1.32
C GLU A 539 6.72 27.51 -1.95
N LYS A 540 7.37 28.46 -1.26
CA LYS A 540 8.62 29.08 -1.73
C LYS A 540 9.75 28.06 -1.78
N VAL A 541 10.51 28.07 -2.85
CA VAL A 541 11.63 27.14 -3.02
C VAL A 541 12.88 27.67 -2.28
N GLU A 542 13.29 26.97 -1.22
CA GLU A 542 14.49 27.29 -0.45
C GLU A 542 15.31 26.02 -0.17
N TRP A 543 16.65 26.14 -0.09
CA TRP A 543 17.48 25.00 0.26
C TRP A 543 17.21 24.56 1.70
N GLY A 544 17.05 23.27 1.94
CA GLY A 544 16.69 22.71 3.24
C GLY A 544 15.18 22.50 3.43
N MET A 545 14.34 22.89 2.47
CA MET A 545 12.90 22.58 2.49
C MET A 545 12.64 21.10 2.19
N ASP A 546 11.57 20.55 2.71
CA ASP A 546 11.01 19.30 2.20
C ASP A 546 10.22 19.59 0.92
N MET A 547 10.57 18.91 -0.19
CA MET A 547 9.93 19.16 -1.48
C MET A 547 8.48 18.65 -1.44
N GLY A 548 7.52 19.56 -1.60
CA GLY A 548 6.13 19.20 -1.78
C GLY A 548 5.87 18.53 -3.13
N SER A 549 4.73 17.81 -3.23
CA SER A 549 4.38 17.08 -4.46
C SER A 549 4.24 17.94 -5.72
N GLU A 550 4.04 19.25 -5.59
CA GLU A 550 4.03 20.16 -6.72
C GLU A 550 5.43 20.32 -7.33
N HIS A 551 6.48 20.39 -6.48
CA HIS A 551 7.87 20.48 -6.90
C HIS A 551 8.34 19.18 -7.56
N GLU A 552 8.05 18.04 -6.94
CA GLU A 552 8.39 16.70 -7.44
C GLU A 552 7.80 16.44 -8.84
N ARG A 553 6.53 16.76 -9.01
CA ARG A 553 5.84 16.60 -10.29
C ARG A 553 6.36 17.59 -11.32
N TYR A 554 6.67 18.80 -10.92
CA TYR A 554 7.24 19.80 -11.84
C TYR A 554 8.58 19.32 -12.43
N LEU A 555 9.45 18.74 -11.61
CA LEU A 555 10.70 18.13 -12.07
C LEU A 555 10.45 17.04 -13.11
N THR A 556 9.52 16.15 -12.86
CA THR A 556 9.26 14.99 -13.74
C THR A 556 8.44 15.32 -14.98
N GLU A 557 7.48 16.25 -14.89
CA GLU A 557 6.53 16.55 -15.96
C GLU A 557 6.99 17.71 -16.85
N ASN A 558 7.67 18.72 -16.28
CA ASN A 558 8.04 19.95 -16.99
C ASN A 558 9.53 20.02 -17.33
N VAL A 559 10.41 19.70 -16.35
CA VAL A 559 11.85 19.83 -16.52
C VAL A 559 12.43 18.63 -17.28
N TYR A 560 12.38 17.44 -16.69
CA TYR A 560 13.01 16.25 -17.27
C TYR A 560 12.10 15.48 -18.23
N LYS A 561 10.80 15.64 -18.13
CA LYS A 561 9.74 14.96 -18.93
C LYS A 561 9.87 13.41 -18.89
N LYS A 562 10.44 12.91 -17.81
CA LYS A 562 10.66 11.49 -17.50
C LYS A 562 10.89 11.34 -16.00
N PRO A 563 10.88 10.12 -15.46
CA PRO A 563 11.26 9.90 -14.06
C PRO A 563 12.64 10.46 -13.74
N CYS A 564 12.81 10.96 -12.52
CA CYS A 564 14.10 11.42 -12.03
C CYS A 564 14.37 10.90 -10.62
N ILE A 565 15.65 10.72 -10.28
CA ILE A 565 16.13 10.36 -8.96
C ILE A 565 16.82 11.59 -8.39
N VAL A 566 16.24 12.14 -7.32
CA VAL A 566 16.85 13.22 -6.55
C VAL A 566 17.64 12.60 -5.41
N TYR A 567 18.89 13.00 -5.20
CA TYR A 567 19.76 12.38 -4.22
C TYR A 567 20.57 13.41 -3.41
N ASN A 568 21.20 12.98 -2.31
CA ASN A 568 21.98 13.81 -1.38
C ASN A 568 21.15 14.94 -0.76
N TYR A 569 20.13 14.56 -0.01
CA TYR A 569 19.23 15.47 0.70
C TYR A 569 19.89 16.08 1.96
N PRO A 570 19.42 17.25 2.41
CA PRO A 570 19.82 17.80 3.70
C PRO A 570 19.51 16.84 4.86
N LYS A 571 20.48 16.66 5.77
CA LYS A 571 20.35 15.75 6.92
C LYS A 571 19.19 16.08 7.85
N ASP A 572 18.84 17.37 7.94
CA ASP A 572 17.86 17.85 8.91
C ASP A 572 16.42 17.42 8.57
N ILE A 573 16.15 17.14 7.29
CA ILE A 573 14.83 16.72 6.81
C ILE A 573 14.71 15.19 6.57
N LYS A 574 15.78 14.43 6.77
CA LYS A 574 15.80 12.96 6.54
C LYS A 574 16.01 12.19 7.86
N ALA A 575 15.78 10.89 7.84
CA ALA A 575 15.83 10.01 9.00
C ALA A 575 17.27 9.80 9.55
N PHE A 576 17.36 9.39 10.82
CA PHE A 576 18.61 9.26 11.56
C PHE A 576 19.58 8.18 11.04
N TYR A 577 19.06 7.14 10.38
CA TYR A 577 19.84 6.00 9.92
C TYR A 577 20.54 6.19 8.57
N MET A 578 20.34 7.33 7.92
CA MET A 578 20.91 7.60 6.60
C MET A 578 22.38 8.05 6.72
N LYS A 579 23.24 7.49 5.85
CA LYS A 579 24.69 7.75 5.87
C LYS A 579 24.99 9.22 5.58
N LEU A 580 25.76 9.84 6.50
CA LEU A 580 26.19 11.22 6.35
C LEU A 580 27.25 11.34 5.24
N ASN A 581 27.10 12.33 4.36
CA ASN A 581 28.13 12.69 3.38
C ASN A 581 29.33 13.39 4.05
N GLU A 582 30.46 13.47 3.35
CA GLU A 582 31.68 14.11 3.83
C GLU A 582 31.51 15.62 4.10
N ASP A 583 30.52 16.26 3.46
CA ASP A 583 30.19 17.67 3.67
C ASP A 583 29.58 17.96 5.06
N GLY A 584 29.17 16.92 5.79
CA GLY A 584 28.54 17.02 7.10
C GLY A 584 27.15 17.69 7.08
N LYS A 585 26.61 18.03 5.91
CA LYS A 585 25.34 18.75 5.72
C LYS A 585 24.27 17.90 5.06
N THR A 586 24.69 17.01 4.17
CA THR A 586 23.78 16.15 3.39
C THR A 586 23.96 14.68 3.78
N VAL A 587 22.95 13.87 3.48
CA VAL A 587 22.95 12.41 3.67
C VAL A 587 22.78 11.70 2.34
N ARG A 588 23.29 10.48 2.22
CA ARG A 588 23.16 9.60 1.04
C ARG A 588 21.75 9.05 0.89
N ALA A 589 20.79 9.95 0.81
CA ALA A 589 19.38 9.65 0.53
C ALA A 589 19.08 9.75 -0.96
N MET A 590 18.03 9.08 -1.41
CA MET A 590 17.48 9.20 -2.75
C MET A 590 15.96 9.09 -2.70
N ASP A 591 15.28 9.86 -3.56
CA ASP A 591 13.86 9.71 -3.84
C ASP A 591 13.67 9.54 -5.35
N VAL A 592 12.93 8.50 -5.76
CA VAL A 592 12.56 8.28 -7.17
C VAL A 592 11.23 8.97 -7.40
N LEU A 593 11.25 10.00 -8.22
CA LEU A 593 10.10 10.79 -8.59
C LEU A 593 9.57 10.35 -9.96
N VAL A 594 8.26 10.20 -10.07
CA VAL A 594 7.60 9.79 -11.32
C VAL A 594 6.45 10.74 -11.69
N PRO A 595 6.14 10.91 -12.99
CA PRO A 595 5.05 11.77 -13.43
C PRO A 595 3.71 11.38 -12.80
N LYS A 596 2.84 12.34 -12.51
CA LYS A 596 1.52 12.23 -11.88
C LYS A 596 1.53 11.85 -10.39
N ILE A 597 2.53 11.14 -9.93
CA ILE A 597 2.61 10.64 -8.56
C ILE A 597 3.52 11.54 -7.70
N GLY A 598 4.69 11.94 -8.21
CA GLY A 598 5.79 12.51 -7.43
C GLY A 598 6.62 11.40 -6.82
N GLU A 599 6.94 11.45 -5.54
CA GLU A 599 7.71 10.42 -4.84
C GLU A 599 7.00 9.06 -4.90
N LEU A 600 7.70 8.08 -5.50
CA LEU A 600 7.29 6.67 -5.56
C LEU A 600 8.16 5.80 -4.65
N VAL A 601 9.46 6.11 -4.58
CA VAL A 601 10.46 5.37 -3.81
C VAL A 601 11.26 6.36 -2.99
N GLY A 602 11.44 6.08 -1.71
CA GLY A 602 12.38 6.75 -0.82
C GLY A 602 13.43 5.75 -0.33
N GLY A 603 14.72 6.12 -0.35
CA GLY A 603 15.78 5.20 0.06
C GLY A 603 17.07 5.89 0.46
N SER A 604 18.04 5.11 0.93
CA SER A 604 19.36 5.63 1.30
C SER A 604 20.41 4.53 1.39
N GLN A 605 21.68 4.91 1.35
CA GLN A 605 22.74 4.15 1.96
C GLN A 605 22.63 4.30 3.47
N ARG A 606 22.83 3.22 4.22
CA ARG A 606 22.66 3.19 5.68
C ARG A 606 23.95 3.62 6.38
N GLU A 607 23.84 4.31 7.53
CA GLU A 607 25.01 4.66 8.33
C GLU A 607 25.60 3.40 8.95
N ASP A 608 26.84 3.12 8.59
CA ASP A 608 27.61 1.96 9.01
C ASP A 608 28.64 2.29 10.11
N ASP A 609 28.78 3.55 10.47
CA ASP A 609 29.60 4.02 11.60
C ASP A 609 28.71 4.16 12.85
N ARG A 610 29.11 3.46 13.94
CA ARG A 610 28.37 3.43 15.20
C ARG A 610 28.27 4.79 15.87
N ASP A 611 29.35 5.53 15.90
CA ASP A 611 29.39 6.79 16.64
C ASP A 611 28.61 7.88 15.89
N ARG A 612 28.70 7.89 14.57
CA ARG A 612 27.87 8.77 13.73
C ARG A 612 26.38 8.44 13.88
N LEU A 613 26.02 7.16 13.87
CA LEU A 613 24.64 6.73 14.07
C LEU A 613 24.11 7.18 15.45
N ALA A 614 24.92 7.01 16.52
CA ALA A 614 24.55 7.48 17.85
C ALA A 614 24.37 9.00 17.90
N ALA A 615 25.25 9.74 17.24
CA ALA A 615 25.13 11.20 17.14
C ALA A 615 23.86 11.64 16.39
N MET A 616 23.48 10.92 15.32
CA MET A 616 22.26 11.21 14.57
C MET A 616 20.98 10.90 15.37
N ILE A 617 20.95 9.79 16.13
CA ILE A 617 19.86 9.47 17.07
C ILE A 617 19.69 10.59 18.09
N ALA A 618 20.81 11.03 18.71
CA ALA A 618 20.79 12.12 19.67
C ALA A 618 20.35 13.46 19.06
N ALA A 619 20.80 13.76 17.83
CA ALA A 619 20.41 14.99 17.12
C ALA A 619 18.92 15.07 16.77
N LYS A 620 18.24 13.93 16.73
CA LYS A 620 16.78 13.83 16.50
C LYS A 620 15.99 13.75 17.81
N ASP A 621 16.62 13.93 18.99
CA ASP A 621 15.99 13.83 20.33
C ASP A 621 15.33 12.46 20.60
N LEU A 622 15.84 11.37 19.99
CA LEU A 622 15.32 10.02 20.17
C LEU A 622 15.95 9.33 21.39
N ASP A 623 15.14 8.53 22.13
CA ASP A 623 15.67 7.64 23.18
C ASP A 623 16.47 6.49 22.50
N PRO A 624 17.77 6.33 22.80
CA PRO A 624 18.59 5.27 22.19
C PRO A 624 18.22 3.86 22.67
N LYS A 625 17.50 3.71 23.78
CA LYS A 625 17.22 2.40 24.39
C LYS A 625 16.45 1.44 23.47
N PRO A 626 15.42 1.84 22.69
CA PRO A 626 14.75 0.94 21.75
C PRO A 626 15.64 0.47 20.61
N TYR A 627 16.77 1.16 20.35
CA TYR A 627 17.65 0.93 19.20
C TYR A 627 18.95 0.20 19.57
N TRP A 628 19.12 -0.32 20.81
CA TRP A 628 20.33 -0.98 21.27
C TRP A 628 20.79 -2.11 20.33
N TRP A 629 19.88 -2.97 19.91
CA TRP A 629 20.13 -4.08 19.00
C TRP A 629 20.51 -3.61 17.58
N TYR A 630 19.97 -2.48 17.13
CA TYR A 630 20.29 -1.85 15.85
C TYR A 630 21.70 -1.22 15.87
N MET A 631 22.10 -0.64 17.01
CA MET A 631 23.45 -0.14 17.24
C MET A 631 24.49 -1.26 17.24
N GLU A 632 24.16 -2.43 17.82
CA GLU A 632 25.07 -3.59 17.88
C GLU A 632 25.41 -4.14 16.47
N LEU A 633 24.57 -3.95 15.45
CA LEU A 633 24.91 -4.30 14.07
C LEU A 633 26.16 -3.55 13.57
N ARG A 634 26.48 -2.39 14.14
CA ARG A 634 27.68 -1.60 13.80
C ARG A 634 28.89 -1.97 14.64
N GLU A 635 28.73 -2.82 15.65
CA GLU A 635 29.80 -3.36 16.49
C GLU A 635 30.32 -4.72 16.01
N TYR A 636 29.43 -5.55 15.45
CA TYR A 636 29.71 -6.94 15.14
C TYR A 636 29.77 -7.21 13.64
N GLY A 637 30.82 -6.70 12.99
CA GLY A 637 31.06 -6.97 11.58
C GLY A 637 30.13 -6.19 10.65
N THR A 638 30.05 -4.88 10.89
CA THR A 638 29.30 -3.96 10.03
C THR A 638 29.71 -4.03 8.56
N ILE A 639 28.77 -3.81 7.66
CA ILE A 639 28.97 -3.74 6.23
C ILE A 639 28.33 -2.47 5.65
N PRO A 640 28.86 -1.89 4.58
CA PRO A 640 28.10 -0.93 3.81
C PRO A 640 26.87 -1.62 3.23
N HIS A 641 25.72 -1.03 3.37
CA HIS A 641 24.47 -1.54 2.79
C HIS A 641 23.52 -0.39 2.48
N ALA A 642 22.59 -0.63 1.58
CA ALA A 642 21.66 0.37 1.10
C ALA A 642 20.30 -0.28 0.81
N GLY A 643 19.24 0.49 0.93
CA GLY A 643 17.91 -0.01 0.66
C GLY A 643 16.92 1.11 0.39
N PHE A 644 15.72 0.73 0.01
CA PHE A 644 14.66 1.69 -0.26
C PHE A 644 13.28 1.15 0.14
N GLY A 645 12.33 2.05 0.35
CA GLY A 645 10.92 1.75 0.50
C GLY A 645 10.12 2.21 -0.72
N LEU A 646 9.32 1.34 -1.31
CA LEU A 646 8.37 1.69 -2.36
C LEU A 646 6.95 1.54 -1.84
N GLY A 647 6.16 2.62 -1.91
CA GLY A 647 4.73 2.59 -1.60
C GLY A 647 3.95 1.83 -2.67
N PHE A 648 3.47 0.63 -2.35
CA PHE A 648 2.86 -0.26 -3.34
C PHE A 648 1.57 0.32 -3.93
N GLU A 649 0.77 1.00 -3.15
CA GLU A 649 -0.44 1.69 -3.62
C GLU A 649 -0.11 2.83 -4.60
N ARG A 650 1.00 3.56 -4.38
CA ARG A 650 1.48 4.58 -5.33
C ARG A 650 1.94 3.94 -6.66
N LEU A 651 2.54 2.75 -6.61
CA LEU A 651 2.87 1.98 -7.81
C LEU A 651 1.61 1.55 -8.57
N VAL A 652 0.56 1.11 -7.87
CA VAL A 652 -0.74 0.81 -8.49
C VAL A 652 -1.34 2.06 -9.13
N MET A 653 -1.30 3.23 -8.46
CA MET A 653 -1.73 4.51 -9.05
C MET A 653 -0.97 4.83 -10.33
N LEU A 654 0.36 4.66 -10.32
CA LEU A 654 1.23 4.93 -11.47
C LEU A 654 0.80 4.15 -12.70
N VAL A 655 0.54 2.85 -12.56
CA VAL A 655 0.27 1.97 -13.72
C VAL A 655 -1.21 1.96 -14.14
N THR A 656 -2.12 2.45 -13.31
CA THR A 656 -3.57 2.46 -13.59
C THR A 656 -4.13 3.83 -13.92
N GLY A 657 -3.38 4.91 -13.66
CA GLY A 657 -3.89 6.27 -13.80
C GLY A 657 -4.94 6.65 -12.74
N ILE A 658 -5.09 5.87 -11.68
CA ILE A 658 -6.01 6.19 -10.57
C ILE A 658 -5.45 7.36 -9.76
N GLU A 659 -6.25 8.40 -9.56
CA GLU A 659 -5.84 9.64 -8.88
C GLU A 659 -5.94 9.58 -7.35
N ASN A 660 -6.77 8.70 -6.81
CA ASN A 660 -6.99 8.61 -5.37
C ASN A 660 -6.55 7.23 -4.84
N ILE A 661 -5.59 7.24 -3.94
CA ILE A 661 -4.99 6.05 -3.34
C ILE A 661 -6.01 5.13 -2.65
N ARG A 662 -7.16 5.68 -2.18
CA ARG A 662 -8.24 4.91 -1.55
C ARG A 662 -8.91 3.90 -2.49
N ASP A 663 -8.68 4.04 -3.80
CA ASP A 663 -9.25 3.17 -4.83
C ASP A 663 -8.27 2.09 -5.31
N THR A 664 -7.04 2.06 -4.78
CA THR A 664 -5.99 1.09 -5.11
C THR A 664 -5.85 -0.05 -4.10
N ILE A 665 -6.53 0.02 -2.97
CA ILE A 665 -6.52 -0.97 -1.89
C ILE A 665 -7.94 -1.50 -1.64
N PRO A 666 -8.13 -2.78 -1.24
CA PRO A 666 -9.46 -3.37 -1.05
C PRO A 666 -10.34 -2.62 -0.04
N TYR A 667 -9.80 -2.32 1.15
CA TYR A 667 -10.50 -1.65 2.24
C TYR A 667 -9.59 -0.54 2.78
N PRO A 668 -9.76 0.71 2.29
CA PRO A 668 -8.88 1.81 2.67
C PRO A 668 -9.08 2.22 4.14
N ARG A 669 -7.95 2.49 4.83
CA ARG A 669 -7.91 3.03 6.19
C ARG A 669 -7.39 4.47 6.13
N TYR A 670 -8.16 5.40 6.66
CA TYR A 670 -7.83 6.82 6.69
C TYR A 670 -8.56 7.52 7.86
N PRO A 671 -8.22 8.75 8.25
CA PRO A 671 -8.86 9.42 9.36
C PRO A 671 -10.39 9.40 9.28
N GLY A 672 -11.04 8.89 10.33
CA GLY A 672 -12.50 8.76 10.41
C GLY A 672 -13.09 7.55 9.66
N HIS A 673 -12.27 6.63 9.13
CA HIS A 673 -12.78 5.47 8.39
C HIS A 673 -11.95 4.19 8.63
N ALA A 674 -12.56 3.21 9.27
CA ALA A 674 -11.98 1.88 9.52
C ALA A 674 -13.03 0.76 9.37
N GLU A 675 -14.11 1.00 8.63
CA GLU A 675 -15.20 0.04 8.41
C GLU A 675 -14.76 -1.12 7.51
N PHE A 676 -15.42 -2.27 7.67
CA PHE A 676 -15.12 -3.57 7.09
C PHE A 676 -13.88 -4.23 7.79
#